data_a821ee0a510799de931fe294eab01996
#
_entry.id   a821ee0a510799de931fe294eab01996
#
_cell.length_a   1.000
_cell.length_b   1.000
_cell.length_c   1.000
_cell.angle_alpha   90.00
_cell.angle_beta   90.00
_cell.angle_gamma   90.00
#
_symmetry.space_group_name_H-M   'P 1'
#
loop_
_entity.id
_entity.type
_entity.pdbx_description
1 polymer ?
#
loop_
_entity_poly.entity_id
_entity_poly.type
_entity_poly.pdbx_seq_one_letter_code
_entity_poly.pdbx_strand_id
1 'polypeptide(L)'
;MKKRPRAIVAPGIDDFRRAGAEPADDWSTTHLDERMVPTHCPFCGVQCGMYLRVAGGKVFGVEPRNHDINKLKLCPKGVTAYQQVSHPDRLTQPLMRARRNDPLRPVSWDVALDRVVSEIKRIQESYGRDAFAIYSGSSLTTEKTYLMGKFARVALGTKHIDYNGRLCMVSAAAASRKAFGIDRSANPWADMLLTDVILVAGANVAECFPVATQYFWNARDRGAKLIVVDPRETAMARTADIHVGLRPGSDAAFFNGVLHVIERAGLIDRDFIESRTTGWSELAEVVRDYEPARVAKLCGVDEQTIVDVALMWGRADRAMAWHARGIEHHIQGVENVLTVINMVLATGQIGAPGKGYGTLTGQGNGQGGREHGQKSDQLPGQRMIEDPEARAHICKVWGIDESELPHAGTSAVEMLHQAERGEIKGMLAICNNPMVSFPNRERIAACYDALEFHCQIDFFLSETAERADVVLPGTAWAEDEGIQTNAEGRVIKHNRAVDPPGEARHDWRIICDVARRLGRHADKFAFESPREILDELRIASRGGLADYYGITYERLEETGGIFWPCPSEDHPGTPRLFEERFAHPDGKARFHAIEWHPTAEEVDGEYPLWLTTGRNIAHYLSGNQTRRIGALVQQSPRPWVEVHPALGFSNGDPVTVSTRRGAITLPALVVETIRDDTVFIPYHWAKKVAANILTVDALDPISKIPEYKSCACRVEHGERLTEVSSPPVPPGVEPYRDATDPIRDDRPPTMTQGKGAGRG
;
A
#
# COMPACT_ATOMS: atom_id res chain seq x y z
N MET A 1 -20.35 27.37 44.57
CA MET A 1 -19.12 27.56 43.78
C MET A 1 -18.63 26.17 43.29
N LYS A 2 -18.93 25.83 42.06
CA LYS A 2 -18.45 24.57 41.45
C LYS A 2 -16.98 24.75 41.04
N LYS A 3 -16.07 23.98 41.61
CA LYS A 3 -14.66 23.96 41.21
C LYS A 3 -14.56 23.49 39.73
N ARG A 4 -13.99 24.34 38.88
CA ARG A 4 -13.62 23.95 37.52
C ARG A 4 -12.62 22.78 37.60
N PRO A 5 -12.70 21.74 36.74
CA PRO A 5 -11.65 20.74 36.67
C PRO A 5 -10.33 21.41 36.28
N ARG A 6 -9.26 21.10 36.96
CA ARG A 6 -7.89 21.52 36.59
C ARG A 6 -7.60 20.94 35.22
N ALA A 7 -7.24 21.79 34.28
CA ALA A 7 -6.66 21.34 33.03
C ALA A 7 -5.46 20.44 33.34
N ILE A 8 -5.41 19.29 32.69
CA ILE A 8 -4.20 18.45 32.68
C ILE A 8 -3.20 19.23 31.83
N VAL A 9 -2.32 19.96 32.49
CA VAL A 9 -1.16 20.58 31.87
C VAL A 9 -0.18 19.45 31.60
N ALA A 10 0.27 19.29 30.36
CA ALA A 10 1.38 18.40 30.06
C ALA A 10 2.58 18.75 30.96
N PRO A 11 3.34 17.75 31.46
CA PRO A 11 4.48 18.01 32.34
C PRO A 11 5.41 19.02 31.67
N GLY A 12 5.69 20.11 32.34
CA GLY A 12 6.68 21.07 31.90
C GLY A 12 8.09 20.56 32.16
N ILE A 13 9.07 21.20 31.56
CA ILE A 13 10.50 20.86 31.73
C ILE A 13 10.92 20.78 33.21
N ASP A 14 10.30 21.60 34.07
CA ASP A 14 10.53 21.62 35.51
C ASP A 14 9.99 20.38 36.24
N ASP A 15 9.00 19.70 35.70
CA ASP A 15 8.46 18.47 36.26
C ASP A 15 9.42 17.29 36.00
N PHE A 16 10.12 17.29 34.87
CA PHE A 16 11.17 16.31 34.59
C PHE A 16 12.40 16.51 35.48
N ARG A 17 12.80 17.78 35.75
CA ARG A 17 13.88 18.07 36.69
C ARG A 17 13.57 17.60 38.11
N ARG A 18 12.31 17.71 38.57
CA ARG A 18 11.85 17.19 39.86
C ARG A 18 11.84 15.67 39.95
N ALA A 19 11.70 14.98 38.82
CA ALA A 19 11.77 13.54 38.72
C ALA A 19 13.20 12.97 38.66
N GLY A 20 14.24 13.83 38.75
CA GLY A 20 15.65 13.42 38.72
C GLY A 20 16.19 13.04 37.34
N ALA A 21 15.44 13.33 36.30
CA ALA A 21 15.94 13.22 34.91
C ALA A 21 16.64 14.53 34.55
N GLU A 22 17.96 14.53 34.46
CA GLU A 22 18.68 15.66 33.87
C GLU A 22 18.42 15.66 32.36
N PRO A 23 17.85 16.74 31.81
CA PRO A 23 17.77 16.90 30.34
C PRO A 23 19.22 17.03 29.84
N ALA A 24 19.52 16.36 28.73
CA ALA A 24 20.78 16.61 28.04
C ALA A 24 20.91 18.14 27.79
N ASP A 25 22.11 18.68 27.97
CA ASP A 25 22.41 20.12 27.88
C ASP A 25 21.94 20.80 26.57
N ASP A 26 21.59 20.04 25.56
CA ASP A 26 21.05 20.44 24.26
C ASP A 26 19.62 21.03 24.30
N TRP A 27 18.84 20.82 25.38
CA TRP A 27 17.43 21.25 25.43
C TRP A 27 17.25 22.75 25.66
N SER A 28 18.23 23.41 26.25
CA SER A 28 18.12 24.86 26.55
C SER A 28 18.30 25.77 25.32
N THR A 29 18.89 25.24 24.22
CA THR A 29 19.12 26.00 22.97
C THR A 29 18.09 25.69 21.91
N THR A 30 17.33 24.59 22.02
CA THR A 30 16.38 24.13 20.98
C THR A 30 15.08 24.93 20.90
N HIS A 31 14.74 25.71 21.92
CA HIS A 31 13.50 26.49 21.92
C HIS A 31 13.57 27.86 21.22
N LEU A 32 14.79 28.32 20.87
CA LEU A 32 14.96 29.67 20.29
C LEU A 32 14.75 29.70 18.77
N ASP A 33 14.82 28.55 18.09
CA ASP A 33 14.63 28.42 16.64
C ASP A 33 13.55 27.41 16.24
N GLU A 34 12.61 27.12 17.14
CA GLU A 34 11.52 26.18 16.86
C GLU A 34 10.65 26.70 15.71
N ARG A 35 10.46 25.82 14.71
CA ARG A 35 9.58 26.08 13.58
C ARG A 35 8.63 24.91 13.32
N MET A 36 7.45 25.22 12.82
CA MET A 36 6.43 24.29 12.43
C MET A 36 6.42 24.14 10.91
N VAL A 37 6.75 22.96 10.38
CA VAL A 37 6.78 22.69 8.95
C VAL A 37 5.54 21.90 8.57
N PRO A 38 4.61 22.45 7.73
CA PRO A 38 3.44 21.72 7.30
C PRO A 38 3.83 20.62 6.32
N THR A 39 3.34 19.41 6.54
CA THR A 39 3.58 18.26 5.67
C THR A 39 2.46 17.22 5.84
N HIS A 40 2.66 16.00 5.34
CA HIS A 40 1.73 14.89 5.45
C HIS A 40 2.40 13.64 6.01
N CYS A 41 1.60 12.76 6.63
CA CYS A 41 2.06 11.50 7.19
C CYS A 41 2.61 10.56 6.10
N PRO A 42 3.77 9.92 6.29
CA PRO A 42 4.41 9.10 5.26
C PRO A 42 3.83 7.69 5.14
N PHE A 43 2.96 7.26 6.07
CA PHE A 43 2.60 5.85 6.16
C PHE A 43 1.48 5.46 5.18
N CYS A 44 0.24 5.47 5.61
CA CYS A 44 -0.85 4.93 4.80
C CYS A 44 -1.43 5.94 3.80
N GLY A 45 -2.22 5.44 2.86
CA GLY A 45 -2.85 6.26 1.81
C GLY A 45 -3.85 7.31 2.28
N VAL A 46 -4.12 7.40 3.61
CA VAL A 46 -4.86 8.54 4.17
C VAL A 46 -4.04 9.82 4.07
N GLN A 47 -2.73 9.75 4.31
CA GLN A 47 -1.80 10.88 4.23
C GLN A 47 -2.26 12.09 5.04
N CYS A 48 -2.50 11.88 6.32
CA CYS A 48 -2.98 12.90 7.26
C CYS A 48 -2.07 14.13 7.26
N GLY A 49 -2.66 15.33 7.21
CA GLY A 49 -1.94 16.59 7.35
C GLY A 49 -1.38 16.73 8.77
N MET A 50 -0.11 17.11 8.87
CA MET A 50 0.61 17.31 10.13
C MET A 50 1.61 18.45 10.02
N TYR A 51 2.02 18.95 11.17
CA TYR A 51 3.20 19.79 11.31
C TYR A 51 4.33 18.99 11.92
N LEU A 52 5.54 19.16 11.38
CA LEU A 52 6.77 18.72 12.03
C LEU A 52 7.30 19.87 12.91
N ARG A 53 7.58 19.55 14.17
CA ARG A 53 8.27 20.46 15.08
C ARG A 53 9.77 20.26 14.90
N VAL A 54 10.44 21.33 14.48
CA VAL A 54 11.87 21.33 14.14
C VAL A 54 12.60 22.35 14.98
N ALA A 55 13.71 21.95 15.61
CA ALA A 55 14.63 22.84 16.28
C ALA A 55 16.06 22.27 16.17
N GLY A 56 17.07 23.12 16.07
CA GLY A 56 18.47 22.71 15.93
C GLY A 56 18.72 21.76 14.75
N GLY A 57 17.96 21.88 13.65
CA GLY A 57 18.05 21.01 12.48
C GLY A 57 17.51 19.59 12.68
N LYS A 58 16.79 19.31 13.78
CA LYS A 58 16.20 17.98 14.07
C LYS A 58 14.68 18.06 14.20
N VAL A 59 14.01 17.01 13.75
CA VAL A 59 12.56 16.82 14.01
C VAL A 59 12.42 16.17 15.38
N PHE A 60 11.75 16.82 16.30
CA PHE A 60 11.57 16.32 17.66
C PHE A 60 10.11 16.04 18.04
N GLY A 61 9.16 16.36 17.17
CA GLY A 61 7.75 16.13 17.43
C GLY A 61 6.87 16.31 16.20
N VAL A 62 5.61 15.91 16.36
CA VAL A 62 4.55 16.02 15.35
C VAL A 62 3.32 16.61 16.00
N GLU A 63 2.64 17.52 15.29
CA GLU A 63 1.32 18.01 15.64
C GLU A 63 0.31 17.79 14.50
N PRO A 64 -0.95 17.45 14.78
CA PRO A 64 -1.95 17.30 13.75
C PRO A 64 -2.30 18.65 13.14
N ARG A 65 -2.38 18.71 11.81
CA ARG A 65 -2.85 19.90 11.07
C ARG A 65 -4.36 19.81 10.86
N ASN A 66 -5.06 20.93 10.97
CA ASN A 66 -6.45 21.00 10.53
C ASN A 66 -6.48 20.93 9.00
N HIS A 67 -6.74 19.77 8.48
CA HIS A 67 -6.77 19.48 7.05
C HIS A 67 -8.03 18.68 6.71
N ASP A 68 -8.56 18.85 5.51
CA ASP A 68 -9.78 18.17 5.08
C ASP A 68 -9.71 16.63 5.19
N ILE A 69 -8.53 16.07 5.01
CA ILE A 69 -8.30 14.63 5.10
C ILE A 69 -8.50 14.09 6.53
N ASN A 70 -7.95 14.74 7.53
CA ASN A 70 -7.82 14.17 8.88
C ASN A 70 -8.48 14.95 10.01
N LYS A 71 -8.92 16.21 9.77
CA LYS A 71 -9.67 17.02 10.75
C LYS A 71 -9.03 16.99 12.14
N LEU A 72 -7.75 17.39 12.24
CA LEU A 72 -6.93 17.38 13.47
C LEU A 72 -6.70 16.00 14.12
N LYS A 73 -6.81 14.90 13.39
CA LYS A 73 -6.59 13.55 13.93
C LYS A 73 -5.33 12.92 13.37
N LEU A 74 -4.61 12.20 14.23
CA LEU A 74 -3.50 11.32 13.86
C LEU A 74 -3.66 9.98 14.58
N CYS A 75 -3.20 8.90 13.95
CA CYS A 75 -3.14 7.59 14.57
C CYS A 75 -1.78 7.36 15.28
N PRO A 76 -1.62 6.27 16.06
CA PRO A 76 -0.35 5.98 16.75
C PRO A 76 0.87 6.03 15.84
N LYS A 77 0.79 5.53 14.60
CA LYS A 77 1.89 5.62 13.62
C LYS A 77 2.21 7.07 13.24
N GLY A 78 1.17 7.88 13.02
CA GLY A 78 1.34 9.28 12.62
C GLY A 78 2.02 10.13 13.69
N VAL A 79 1.59 10.01 14.96
CA VAL A 79 2.16 10.79 16.07
C VAL A 79 3.60 10.39 16.42
N THR A 80 4.03 9.18 16.08
CA THR A 80 5.39 8.66 16.32
C THR A 80 6.29 8.68 15.09
N ALA A 81 5.78 9.13 13.93
CA ALA A 81 6.50 9.08 12.65
C ALA A 81 7.86 9.81 12.67
N TYR A 82 7.99 10.86 13.48
CA TYR A 82 9.24 11.63 13.59
C TYR A 82 10.42 10.79 14.12
N GLN A 83 10.17 9.77 14.95
CA GLN A 83 11.24 8.98 15.60
C GLN A 83 12.11 8.22 14.60
N GLN A 84 11.61 7.91 13.42
CA GLN A 84 12.42 7.26 12.38
C GLN A 84 13.39 8.22 11.68
N VAL A 85 13.13 9.54 11.69
CA VAL A 85 13.94 10.51 10.95
C VAL A 85 15.36 10.59 11.51
N SER A 86 15.50 10.64 12.82
CA SER A 86 16.79 10.73 13.54
C SER A 86 17.23 9.40 14.17
N HIS A 87 16.67 8.26 13.71
CA HIS A 87 17.00 6.96 14.28
C HIS A 87 18.48 6.59 14.06
N PRO A 88 19.18 5.98 15.04
CA PRO A 88 20.61 5.63 14.89
C PRO A 88 20.91 4.69 13.73
N ASP A 89 19.96 3.81 13.36
CA ASP A 89 20.10 2.88 12.23
C ASP A 89 20.01 3.56 10.85
N ARG A 90 19.82 4.90 10.78
CA ARG A 90 19.78 5.60 9.51
C ARG A 90 21.09 5.39 8.74
N LEU A 91 20.93 5.06 7.46
CA LEU A 91 22.07 5.03 6.54
C LEU A 91 22.55 6.46 6.30
N THR A 92 23.82 6.70 6.54
CA THR A 92 24.45 8.03 6.45
C THR A 92 25.56 8.10 5.42
N GLN A 93 25.99 6.96 4.85
CA GLN A 93 27.03 6.85 3.83
C GLN A 93 26.80 5.60 2.97
N PRO A 94 27.30 5.56 1.72
CA PRO A 94 27.19 4.39 0.86
C PRO A 94 27.90 3.17 1.47
N LEU A 95 27.28 2.01 1.28
CA LEU A 95 27.84 0.73 1.69
C LEU A 95 28.08 -0.14 0.46
N MET A 96 29.18 -0.87 0.43
CA MET A 96 29.53 -1.79 -0.66
C MET A 96 30.23 -3.03 -0.12
N ARG A 97 30.04 -4.16 -0.80
CA ARG A 97 30.84 -5.37 -0.59
C ARG A 97 31.70 -5.67 -1.84
N ALA A 98 32.87 -6.22 -1.62
CA ALA A 98 33.75 -6.60 -2.73
C ALA A 98 33.22 -7.84 -3.46
N ARG A 99 32.73 -8.83 -2.72
CA ARG A 99 32.11 -10.07 -3.21
C ARG A 99 30.82 -10.32 -2.46
N ARG A 100 29.91 -11.07 -3.06
CA ARG A 100 28.56 -11.33 -2.51
C ARG A 100 28.51 -11.78 -1.04
N ASN A 101 29.47 -12.57 -0.60
CA ASN A 101 29.51 -13.11 0.76
C ASN A 101 30.35 -12.24 1.74
N ASP A 102 30.93 -11.17 1.25
CA ASP A 102 31.68 -10.25 2.11
C ASP A 102 30.72 -9.34 2.89
N PRO A 103 31.12 -8.81 4.05
CA PRO A 103 30.32 -7.82 4.76
C PRO A 103 30.26 -6.50 3.98
N LEU A 104 29.12 -5.83 4.08
CA LEU A 104 28.98 -4.45 3.60
C LEU A 104 29.93 -3.54 4.39
N ARG A 105 30.61 -2.64 3.73
CA ARG A 105 31.54 -1.65 4.30
C ARG A 105 31.26 -0.26 3.76
N PRO A 106 31.46 0.79 4.56
CA PRO A 106 31.38 2.17 4.10
C PRO A 106 32.38 2.46 2.98
N VAL A 107 31.91 3.18 1.95
CA VAL A 107 32.74 3.67 0.83
C VAL A 107 32.33 5.09 0.46
N SER A 108 33.16 5.78 -0.32
CA SER A 108 32.78 7.09 -0.86
C SER A 108 31.70 6.97 -1.93
N TRP A 109 30.97 8.05 -2.16
CA TRP A 109 29.95 8.13 -3.22
C TRP A 109 30.51 7.83 -4.61
N ASP A 110 31.71 8.34 -4.94
CA ASP A 110 32.30 8.08 -6.26
C ASP A 110 32.58 6.59 -6.46
N VAL A 111 33.16 5.93 -5.46
CA VAL A 111 33.42 4.47 -5.51
C VAL A 111 32.10 3.69 -5.68
N ALA A 112 31.06 4.05 -4.93
CA ALA A 112 29.78 3.38 -5.01
C ALA A 112 29.09 3.59 -6.37
N LEU A 113 29.03 4.85 -6.85
CA LEU A 113 28.41 5.18 -8.12
C LEU A 113 29.17 4.60 -9.32
N ASP A 114 30.51 4.61 -9.30
CA ASP A 114 31.32 3.99 -10.34
C ASP A 114 31.11 2.48 -10.40
N ARG A 115 30.96 1.82 -9.24
CA ARG A 115 30.59 0.39 -9.20
C ARG A 115 29.22 0.14 -9.80
N VAL A 116 28.19 0.92 -9.44
CA VAL A 116 26.84 0.79 -9.99
C VAL A 116 26.86 0.97 -11.51
N VAL A 117 27.49 2.04 -12.01
CA VAL A 117 27.54 2.35 -13.43
C VAL A 117 28.33 1.30 -14.21
N SER A 118 29.47 0.84 -13.69
CA SER A 118 30.28 -0.19 -14.36
C SER A 118 29.55 -1.52 -14.47
N GLU A 119 28.81 -1.93 -13.44
CA GLU A 119 28.04 -3.17 -13.47
C GLU A 119 26.82 -3.08 -14.40
N ILE A 120 26.13 -1.93 -14.43
CA ILE A 120 25.06 -1.71 -15.41
C ILE A 120 25.61 -1.85 -16.84
N LYS A 121 26.70 -1.15 -17.16
CA LYS A 121 27.35 -1.23 -18.49
C LYS A 121 27.78 -2.65 -18.81
N ARG A 122 28.50 -3.30 -17.91
CA ARG A 122 28.97 -4.69 -18.09
C ARG A 122 27.82 -5.65 -18.42
N ILE A 123 26.75 -5.58 -17.62
CA ILE A 123 25.58 -6.48 -17.80
C ILE A 123 24.88 -6.18 -19.12
N GLN A 124 24.64 -4.91 -19.43
CA GLN A 124 23.96 -4.53 -20.66
C GLN A 124 24.80 -4.82 -21.93
N GLU A 125 26.10 -4.66 -21.87
CA GLU A 125 27.03 -5.00 -22.98
C GLU A 125 27.11 -6.53 -23.19
N SER A 126 27.08 -7.31 -22.11
CA SER A 126 27.23 -8.78 -22.19
C SER A 126 25.91 -9.50 -22.54
N TYR A 127 24.76 -8.99 -22.08
CA TYR A 127 23.49 -9.73 -22.15
C TYR A 127 22.34 -8.93 -22.77
N GLY A 128 22.57 -7.68 -23.16
CA GLY A 128 21.55 -6.78 -23.68
C GLY A 128 20.87 -5.94 -22.60
N ARG A 129 20.13 -4.91 -23.04
CA ARG A 129 19.57 -3.90 -22.14
C ARG A 129 18.56 -4.47 -21.15
N ASP A 130 17.77 -5.43 -21.58
CA ASP A 130 16.73 -6.05 -20.77
C ASP A 130 17.28 -7.00 -19.69
N ALA A 131 18.58 -7.28 -19.68
CA ALA A 131 19.22 -8.04 -18.60
C ALA A 131 19.38 -7.22 -17.30
N PHE A 132 19.08 -5.91 -17.33
CA PHE A 132 19.07 -5.06 -16.13
C PHE A 132 17.67 -4.52 -15.85
N ALA A 133 17.17 -4.75 -14.64
CA ALA A 133 15.81 -4.40 -14.23
C ALA A 133 15.78 -3.32 -13.13
N ILE A 134 14.64 -2.62 -13.04
CA ILE A 134 14.34 -1.64 -11.99
C ILE A 134 13.15 -2.13 -11.16
N TYR A 135 13.31 -2.16 -9.83
CA TYR A 135 12.20 -2.38 -8.92
C TYR A 135 11.99 -1.18 -8.01
N SER A 136 10.90 -0.44 -8.24
CA SER A 136 10.62 0.86 -7.61
C SER A 136 9.67 0.76 -6.40
N GLY A 137 9.51 1.87 -5.66
CA GLY A 137 8.65 1.98 -4.49
C GLY A 137 7.44 2.90 -4.73
N SER A 138 6.28 2.58 -4.13
CA SER A 138 5.08 3.44 -4.18
C SER A 138 5.17 4.67 -3.28
N SER A 139 5.87 4.57 -2.14
CA SER A 139 5.91 5.64 -1.13
C SER A 139 6.88 6.78 -1.47
N LEU A 140 7.47 6.74 -2.64
CA LEU A 140 8.25 7.84 -3.21
C LEU A 140 7.33 9.03 -3.53
N THR A 141 7.88 10.25 -3.63
CA THR A 141 7.12 11.36 -4.23
C THR A 141 6.82 11.09 -5.70
N THR A 142 5.81 11.72 -6.25
CA THR A 142 5.38 11.50 -7.63
C THR A 142 6.47 11.89 -8.64
N GLU A 143 7.27 12.91 -8.33
CA GLU A 143 8.44 13.30 -9.10
C GLU A 143 9.44 12.16 -9.22
N LYS A 144 9.72 11.47 -8.11
CA LYS A 144 10.64 10.33 -8.10
C LYS A 144 10.07 9.13 -8.86
N THR A 145 8.77 8.85 -8.74
CA THR A 145 8.13 7.75 -9.48
C THR A 145 8.15 8.00 -10.99
N TYR A 146 7.92 9.24 -11.41
CA TYR A 146 8.07 9.68 -12.79
C TYR A 146 9.52 9.52 -13.26
N LEU A 147 10.47 10.01 -12.47
CA LEU A 147 11.90 9.95 -12.79
C LEU A 147 12.39 8.51 -12.90
N MET A 148 11.92 7.58 -12.06
CA MET A 148 12.26 6.15 -12.19
C MET A 148 11.77 5.56 -13.50
N GLY A 149 10.56 5.90 -13.93
CA GLY A 149 10.00 5.47 -15.21
C GLY A 149 10.82 6.00 -16.40
N LYS A 150 11.22 7.27 -16.35
CA LYS A 150 12.11 7.89 -17.35
C LYS A 150 13.51 7.28 -17.32
N PHE A 151 14.08 7.06 -16.14
CA PHE A 151 15.41 6.47 -15.97
C PHE A 151 15.50 5.07 -16.59
N ALA A 152 14.53 4.20 -16.31
CA ALA A 152 14.50 2.85 -16.87
C ALA A 152 14.45 2.87 -18.41
N ARG A 153 13.60 3.72 -18.99
CA ARG A 153 13.33 3.71 -20.42
C ARG A 153 14.31 4.55 -21.24
N VAL A 154 14.77 5.68 -20.70
CA VAL A 154 15.63 6.62 -21.42
C VAL A 154 17.12 6.37 -21.14
N ALA A 155 17.54 6.34 -19.86
CA ALA A 155 18.95 6.15 -19.51
C ALA A 155 19.39 4.69 -19.68
N LEU A 156 18.62 3.72 -19.17
CA LEU A 156 18.95 2.30 -19.30
C LEU A 156 18.46 1.70 -20.62
N GLY A 157 17.31 2.13 -21.12
CA GLY A 157 16.69 1.57 -22.32
C GLY A 157 16.15 0.16 -22.09
N THR A 158 15.80 -0.20 -20.85
CA THR A 158 15.20 -1.48 -20.49
C THR A 158 13.67 -1.37 -20.40
N LYS A 159 12.97 -2.42 -20.78
CA LYS A 159 11.52 -2.55 -20.56
C LYS A 159 11.19 -2.98 -19.13
N HIS A 160 12.14 -3.55 -18.39
CA HIS A 160 11.91 -4.14 -17.08
C HIS A 160 11.96 -3.08 -15.98
N ILE A 161 10.82 -2.43 -15.78
CA ILE A 161 10.52 -1.62 -14.60
C ILE A 161 9.14 -1.97 -14.08
N ASP A 162 9.04 -2.23 -12.78
CA ASP A 162 7.78 -2.29 -12.07
C ASP A 162 8.00 -1.84 -10.60
N TYR A 163 6.97 -1.84 -9.80
CA TYR A 163 7.02 -1.25 -8.46
C TYR A 163 6.21 -2.08 -7.45
N ASN A 164 6.41 -1.82 -6.16
CA ASN A 164 5.76 -2.59 -5.10
C ASN A 164 4.22 -2.43 -5.04
N GLY A 165 3.64 -1.48 -5.75
CA GLY A 165 2.19 -1.39 -5.96
C GLY A 165 1.61 -2.60 -6.69
N ARG A 166 2.46 -3.36 -7.44
CA ARG A 166 2.09 -4.66 -8.03
C ARG A 166 1.62 -5.67 -6.98
N LEU A 167 2.16 -5.59 -5.79
CA LEU A 167 1.79 -6.43 -4.64
C LEU A 167 0.70 -5.77 -3.77
N CYS A 168 0.04 -4.71 -4.23
CA CYS A 168 -0.86 -3.93 -3.41
C CYS A 168 -2.26 -3.87 -3.98
N MET A 169 -2.51 -3.13 -5.09
CA MET A 169 -3.87 -2.82 -5.52
C MET A 169 -4.03 -2.78 -7.04
N VAL A 170 -3.15 -3.45 -7.77
CA VAL A 170 -3.24 -3.49 -9.24
C VAL A 170 -4.46 -4.25 -9.75
N SER A 171 -5.06 -5.16 -8.96
CA SER A 171 -6.35 -5.79 -9.33
C SER A 171 -7.47 -4.76 -9.38
N ALA A 172 -7.56 -3.87 -8.38
CA ALA A 172 -8.51 -2.76 -8.40
C ALA A 172 -8.25 -1.80 -9.57
N ALA A 173 -6.97 -1.48 -9.84
CA ALA A 173 -6.59 -0.63 -10.95
C ALA A 173 -7.00 -1.23 -12.30
N ALA A 174 -6.73 -2.52 -12.52
CA ALA A 174 -7.12 -3.23 -13.73
C ALA A 174 -8.64 -3.31 -13.89
N ALA A 175 -9.37 -3.66 -12.83
CA ALA A 175 -10.83 -3.72 -12.82
C ALA A 175 -11.45 -2.34 -13.10
N SER A 176 -10.99 -1.28 -12.43
CA SER A 176 -11.49 0.08 -12.67
C SER A 176 -11.25 0.54 -14.11
N ARG A 177 -10.10 0.24 -14.68
CA ARG A 177 -9.82 0.54 -16.09
C ARG A 177 -10.72 -0.25 -17.06
N LYS A 178 -10.95 -1.55 -16.77
CA LYS A 178 -11.85 -2.38 -17.59
C LYS A 178 -13.30 -1.87 -17.52
N ALA A 179 -13.78 -1.53 -16.34
CA ALA A 179 -15.17 -1.12 -16.13
C ALA A 179 -15.42 0.36 -16.43
N PHE A 180 -14.54 1.26 -16.01
CA PHE A 180 -14.76 2.72 -16.07
C PHE A 180 -13.86 3.46 -17.06
N GLY A 181 -12.78 2.82 -17.52
CA GLY A 181 -11.77 3.42 -18.39
C GLY A 181 -10.65 4.17 -17.65
N ILE A 182 -10.73 4.34 -16.33
CA ILE A 182 -9.80 5.12 -15.51
C ILE A 182 -9.59 4.47 -14.14
N ASP A 183 -8.42 4.66 -13.54
CA ASP A 183 -8.06 4.09 -12.24
C ASP A 183 -7.94 5.18 -11.17
N ARG A 184 -9.05 5.46 -10.47
CA ARG A 184 -9.14 6.30 -9.27
C ARG A 184 -10.44 6.02 -8.52
N SER A 185 -10.48 6.25 -7.19
CA SER A 185 -11.74 6.32 -6.45
C SER A 185 -12.67 7.37 -7.05
N ALA A 186 -13.94 7.03 -7.21
CA ALA A 186 -14.92 7.88 -7.90
C ALA A 186 -15.26 9.15 -7.11
N ASN A 187 -15.22 9.08 -5.77
CA ASN A 187 -15.71 10.14 -4.88
C ASN A 187 -14.65 10.52 -3.82
N PRO A 188 -14.69 11.76 -3.31
CA PRO A 188 -13.98 12.12 -2.09
C PRO A 188 -14.62 11.40 -0.88
N TRP A 189 -13.83 11.16 0.18
CA TRP A 189 -14.33 10.48 1.38
C TRP A 189 -15.45 11.26 2.10
N ALA A 190 -15.48 12.58 1.94
CA ALA A 190 -16.56 13.40 2.49
C ALA A 190 -17.95 13.00 1.99
N ASP A 191 -18.05 12.39 0.81
CA ASP A 191 -19.32 11.92 0.25
C ASP A 191 -19.94 10.77 1.04
N MET A 192 -19.15 10.02 1.83
CA MET A 192 -19.70 9.00 2.75
C MET A 192 -20.70 9.59 3.75
N LEU A 193 -20.57 10.89 4.07
CA LEU A 193 -21.50 11.57 4.98
C LEU A 193 -22.88 11.85 4.35
N LEU A 194 -23.02 11.60 3.07
CA LEU A 194 -24.24 11.80 2.29
C LEU A 194 -24.92 10.48 1.88
N THR A 195 -24.30 9.35 2.20
CA THR A 195 -24.77 8.02 1.80
C THR A 195 -25.73 7.41 2.84
N ASP A 196 -26.59 6.50 2.38
CA ASP A 196 -27.52 5.77 3.22
C ASP A 196 -27.02 4.36 3.56
N VAL A 197 -26.16 3.78 2.67
CA VAL A 197 -25.54 2.47 2.88
C VAL A 197 -24.06 2.51 2.47
N ILE A 198 -23.21 2.00 3.35
CA ILE A 198 -21.78 1.79 3.05
C ILE A 198 -21.48 0.29 3.08
N LEU A 199 -20.92 -0.23 1.99
CA LEU A 199 -20.38 -1.58 1.94
C LEU A 199 -18.84 -1.51 1.99
N VAL A 200 -18.25 -2.32 2.87
CA VAL A 200 -16.79 -2.45 3.03
C VAL A 200 -16.40 -3.91 2.84
N ALA A 201 -15.66 -4.23 1.78
CA ALA A 201 -15.26 -5.59 1.45
C ALA A 201 -13.74 -5.79 1.56
N GLY A 202 -13.31 -6.79 2.32
CA GLY A 202 -11.91 -7.17 2.47
C GLY A 202 -11.01 -6.04 2.98
N ALA A 203 -11.52 -5.22 3.91
CA ALA A 203 -10.83 -4.02 4.39
C ALA A 203 -10.96 -3.81 5.90
N ASN A 204 -9.87 -4.00 6.63
CA ASN A 204 -9.80 -3.63 8.05
C ASN A 204 -9.43 -2.14 8.18
N VAL A 205 -10.41 -1.25 7.99
CA VAL A 205 -10.19 0.21 7.98
C VAL A 205 -9.64 0.69 9.31
N ALA A 206 -10.14 0.17 10.43
CA ALA A 206 -9.76 0.61 11.77
C ALA A 206 -8.25 0.41 12.07
N GLU A 207 -7.63 -0.60 11.51
CA GLU A 207 -6.19 -0.86 11.71
C GLU A 207 -5.32 -0.33 10.56
N CYS A 208 -5.81 -0.40 9.31
CA CYS A 208 -5.03 -0.01 8.13
C CYS A 208 -5.13 1.48 7.82
N PHE A 209 -6.29 2.10 8.11
CA PHE A 209 -6.62 3.51 7.84
C PHE A 209 -7.28 4.19 9.04
N PRO A 210 -6.70 4.15 10.26
CA PRO A 210 -7.42 4.49 11.48
C PRO A 210 -8.14 5.84 11.44
N VAL A 211 -7.51 6.85 10.84
CA VAL A 211 -8.09 8.20 10.78
C VAL A 211 -9.26 8.29 9.79
N ALA A 212 -9.27 7.47 8.73
CA ALA A 212 -10.39 7.46 7.78
C ALA A 212 -11.67 6.84 8.37
N THR A 213 -11.59 6.06 9.45
CA THR A 213 -12.77 5.50 10.13
C THR A 213 -13.78 6.56 10.54
N GLN A 214 -13.32 7.81 10.76
CA GLN A 214 -14.22 8.92 11.09
C GLN A 214 -15.30 9.15 10.04
N TYR A 215 -15.03 8.92 8.76
CA TYR A 215 -16.02 9.10 7.70
C TYR A 215 -17.11 8.01 7.77
N PHE A 216 -16.71 6.77 8.01
CA PHE A 216 -17.62 5.64 8.16
C PHE A 216 -18.51 5.78 9.41
N TRP A 217 -17.91 6.08 10.56
CA TRP A 217 -18.64 6.21 11.81
C TRP A 217 -19.52 7.46 11.85
N ASN A 218 -19.06 8.60 11.35
CA ASN A 218 -19.88 9.80 11.24
C ASN A 218 -21.07 9.61 10.27
N ALA A 219 -20.91 8.81 9.21
CA ALA A 219 -22.03 8.44 8.34
C ALA A 219 -23.06 7.60 9.10
N ARG A 220 -22.61 6.60 9.88
CA ARG A 220 -23.50 5.81 10.74
C ARG A 220 -24.21 6.65 11.79
N ASP A 221 -23.52 7.59 12.42
CA ASP A 221 -24.14 8.50 13.40
C ASP A 221 -25.25 9.37 12.77
N ARG A 222 -25.23 9.52 11.46
CA ARG A 222 -26.26 10.18 10.64
C ARG A 222 -27.35 9.23 10.13
N GLY A 223 -27.26 7.94 10.46
CA GLY A 223 -28.26 6.92 10.11
C GLY A 223 -27.85 5.99 8.95
N ALA A 224 -26.69 6.17 8.34
CA ALA A 224 -26.22 5.25 7.30
C ALA A 224 -26.01 3.84 7.85
N LYS A 225 -26.38 2.83 7.06
CA LYS A 225 -26.16 1.41 7.36
C LYS A 225 -24.77 0.97 6.89
N LEU A 226 -24.16 0.05 7.64
CA LEU A 226 -22.85 -0.48 7.35
C LEU A 226 -22.89 -1.99 7.11
N ILE A 227 -22.44 -2.42 5.92
CA ILE A 227 -22.22 -3.82 5.57
C ILE A 227 -20.72 -4.05 5.55
N VAL A 228 -20.23 -5.08 6.25
CA VAL A 228 -18.81 -5.47 6.23
C VAL A 228 -18.68 -6.92 5.78
N VAL A 229 -17.88 -7.14 4.74
CA VAL A 229 -17.56 -8.46 4.17
C VAL A 229 -16.11 -8.76 4.46
N ASP A 230 -15.82 -9.63 5.43
CA ASP A 230 -14.48 -10.00 5.87
C ASP A 230 -14.54 -11.32 6.64
N PRO A 231 -13.63 -12.30 6.42
CA PRO A 231 -13.63 -13.55 7.18
C PRO A 231 -13.38 -13.36 8.69
N ARG A 232 -12.89 -12.21 9.09
CA ARG A 232 -12.65 -11.80 10.47
C ARG A 232 -13.66 -10.76 10.91
N GLU A 233 -14.18 -10.89 12.13
CA GLU A 233 -14.98 -9.86 12.76
C GLU A 233 -14.08 -8.71 13.26
N THR A 234 -13.64 -7.87 12.32
CA THR A 234 -12.79 -6.70 12.59
C THR A 234 -13.52 -5.65 13.43
N ALA A 235 -12.81 -4.63 13.91
CA ALA A 235 -13.43 -3.51 14.64
C ALA A 235 -14.53 -2.81 13.83
N MET A 236 -14.41 -2.78 12.49
CA MET A 236 -15.50 -2.29 11.63
C MET A 236 -16.68 -3.26 11.61
N ALA A 237 -16.44 -4.56 11.50
CA ALA A 237 -17.47 -5.60 11.46
C ALA A 237 -18.31 -5.65 12.76
N ARG A 238 -17.66 -5.48 13.92
CA ARG A 238 -18.38 -5.42 15.23
C ARG A 238 -19.37 -4.26 15.32
N THR A 239 -19.22 -3.25 14.50
CA THR A 239 -20.12 -2.10 14.47
C THR A 239 -21.02 -2.08 13.24
N ALA A 240 -20.94 -3.08 12.38
CA ALA A 240 -21.75 -3.20 11.17
C ALA A 240 -23.21 -3.58 11.50
N ASP A 241 -24.12 -3.17 10.63
CA ASP A 241 -25.51 -3.66 10.64
C ASP A 241 -25.56 -5.12 10.13
N ILE A 242 -24.70 -5.45 9.14
CA ILE A 242 -24.51 -6.82 8.65
C ILE A 242 -23.01 -7.10 8.55
N HIS A 243 -22.53 -8.17 9.21
CA HIS A 243 -21.21 -8.75 8.99
C HIS A 243 -21.34 -10.06 8.20
N VAL A 244 -20.57 -10.17 7.11
CA VAL A 244 -20.50 -11.36 6.27
C VAL A 244 -19.14 -12.01 6.43
N GLY A 245 -19.08 -13.07 7.22
CA GLY A 245 -17.86 -13.86 7.45
C GLY A 245 -17.63 -14.89 6.35
N LEU A 246 -17.41 -14.46 5.09
CA LEU A 246 -17.29 -15.40 3.97
C LEU A 246 -15.99 -16.20 3.98
N ARG A 247 -16.01 -17.37 3.34
CA ARG A 247 -14.82 -18.18 3.09
C ARG A 247 -13.83 -17.41 2.19
N PRO A 248 -12.52 -17.36 2.52
CA PRO A 248 -11.53 -16.74 1.66
C PRO A 248 -11.58 -17.28 0.22
N GLY A 249 -11.54 -16.35 -0.77
CA GLY A 249 -11.59 -16.70 -2.19
C GLY A 249 -12.98 -16.95 -2.78
N SER A 250 -14.05 -16.69 -2.03
CA SER A 250 -15.43 -16.86 -2.53
C SER A 250 -16.13 -15.54 -2.91
N ASP A 251 -15.39 -14.46 -3.00
CA ASP A 251 -15.91 -13.09 -3.19
C ASP A 251 -16.76 -12.96 -4.46
N ALA A 252 -16.29 -13.47 -5.61
CA ALA A 252 -17.03 -13.41 -6.87
C ALA A 252 -18.38 -14.14 -6.78
N ALA A 253 -18.42 -15.31 -6.13
CA ALA A 253 -19.65 -16.05 -5.93
C ALA A 253 -20.63 -15.24 -5.04
N PHE A 254 -20.12 -14.63 -3.96
CA PHE A 254 -20.94 -13.84 -3.05
C PHE A 254 -21.58 -12.63 -3.74
N PHE A 255 -20.81 -11.81 -4.44
CA PHE A 255 -21.32 -10.61 -5.11
C PHE A 255 -22.24 -10.93 -6.29
N ASN A 256 -21.99 -12.03 -7.01
CA ASN A 256 -22.93 -12.52 -8.03
C ASN A 256 -24.25 -12.95 -7.37
N GLY A 257 -24.21 -13.62 -6.21
CA GLY A 257 -25.43 -13.97 -5.46
C GLY A 257 -26.20 -12.74 -4.95
N VAL A 258 -25.49 -11.74 -4.48
CA VAL A 258 -26.09 -10.45 -4.08
C VAL A 258 -26.77 -9.80 -5.29
N LEU A 259 -26.12 -9.75 -6.45
CA LEU A 259 -26.65 -9.17 -7.67
C LEU A 259 -27.83 -10.00 -8.21
N HIS A 260 -27.81 -11.33 -8.12
CA HIS A 260 -28.95 -12.20 -8.44
C HIS A 260 -30.20 -11.79 -7.65
N VAL A 261 -30.10 -11.62 -6.34
CA VAL A 261 -31.23 -11.21 -5.50
C VAL A 261 -31.72 -9.81 -5.85
N ILE A 262 -30.79 -8.86 -6.08
CA ILE A 262 -31.13 -7.48 -6.50
C ILE A 262 -31.94 -7.48 -7.80
N GLU A 263 -31.51 -8.25 -8.80
CA GLU A 263 -32.21 -8.38 -10.08
C GLU A 263 -33.61 -9.01 -9.91
N ARG A 264 -33.69 -10.13 -9.17
CA ARG A 264 -34.95 -10.85 -8.91
C ARG A 264 -35.95 -10.00 -8.13
N ALA A 265 -35.46 -9.14 -7.23
CA ALA A 265 -36.29 -8.21 -6.48
C ALA A 265 -36.71 -6.96 -7.27
N GLY A 266 -36.26 -6.80 -8.52
CA GLY A 266 -36.56 -5.64 -9.37
C GLY A 266 -35.87 -4.35 -8.91
N LEU A 267 -34.74 -4.45 -8.20
CA LEU A 267 -34.01 -3.31 -7.59
C LEU A 267 -32.84 -2.79 -8.48
N ILE A 268 -32.74 -3.26 -9.72
CA ILE A 268 -31.77 -2.72 -10.71
C ILE A 268 -32.28 -1.40 -11.30
N ASP A 269 -31.34 -0.50 -11.58
CA ASP A 269 -31.63 0.79 -12.27
C ASP A 269 -31.54 0.58 -13.78
N ARG A 270 -32.68 0.26 -14.42
CA ARG A 270 -32.74 -0.02 -15.87
C ARG A 270 -32.38 1.18 -16.71
N ASP A 271 -32.83 2.38 -16.34
CA ASP A 271 -32.53 3.61 -17.07
C ASP A 271 -31.04 3.92 -17.08
N PHE A 272 -30.36 3.72 -15.94
CA PHE A 272 -28.91 3.85 -15.85
C PHE A 272 -28.20 2.78 -16.69
N ILE A 273 -28.64 1.53 -16.61
CA ILE A 273 -28.06 0.42 -17.38
C ILE A 273 -28.10 0.72 -18.87
N GLU A 274 -29.26 1.11 -19.41
CA GLU A 274 -29.46 1.36 -20.85
C GLU A 274 -28.68 2.60 -21.32
N SER A 275 -28.74 3.69 -20.55
CA SER A 275 -28.15 4.97 -20.96
C SER A 275 -26.66 5.05 -20.73
N ARG A 276 -26.11 4.47 -19.62
CA ARG A 276 -24.76 4.71 -19.12
C ARG A 276 -23.82 3.51 -19.21
N THR A 277 -24.30 2.32 -19.64
CA THR A 277 -23.50 1.09 -19.59
C THR A 277 -23.62 0.25 -20.86
N THR A 278 -22.80 -0.81 -20.94
CA THR A 278 -22.87 -1.90 -21.94
C THR A 278 -22.52 -3.23 -21.27
N GLY A 279 -22.97 -4.37 -21.86
CA GLY A 279 -22.62 -5.73 -21.41
C GLY A 279 -23.56 -6.29 -20.32
N TRP A 280 -24.73 -5.71 -20.11
CA TRP A 280 -25.69 -6.17 -19.10
C TRP A 280 -26.26 -7.56 -19.42
N SER A 281 -26.61 -7.85 -20.68
CA SER A 281 -27.23 -9.12 -21.07
C SER A 281 -26.38 -10.32 -20.74
N GLU A 282 -25.09 -10.24 -21.02
CA GLU A 282 -24.11 -11.29 -20.76
C GLU A 282 -23.93 -11.51 -19.26
N LEU A 283 -23.86 -10.42 -18.48
CA LEU A 283 -23.78 -10.51 -17.02
C LEU A 283 -25.03 -11.13 -16.42
N ALA A 284 -26.22 -10.73 -16.87
CA ALA A 284 -27.48 -11.24 -16.36
C ALA A 284 -27.63 -12.76 -16.60
N GLU A 285 -27.07 -13.28 -17.71
CA GLU A 285 -27.02 -14.73 -17.95
C GLU A 285 -26.20 -15.46 -16.90
N VAL A 286 -25.01 -14.98 -16.59
CA VAL A 286 -24.15 -15.59 -15.56
C VAL A 286 -24.78 -15.51 -14.18
N VAL A 287 -25.31 -14.34 -13.83
CA VAL A 287 -25.87 -14.08 -12.49
C VAL A 287 -27.08 -14.97 -12.16
N ARG A 288 -27.85 -15.42 -13.14
CA ARG A 288 -29.00 -16.33 -12.94
C ARG A 288 -28.62 -17.63 -12.20
N ASP A 289 -27.41 -18.10 -12.38
CA ASP A 289 -26.94 -19.36 -11.80
C ASP A 289 -26.50 -19.21 -10.33
N TYR A 290 -26.46 -17.99 -9.80
CA TYR A 290 -25.99 -17.71 -8.44
C TYR A 290 -27.14 -17.53 -7.44
N GLU A 291 -28.05 -18.54 -7.39
CA GLU A 291 -29.12 -18.57 -6.39
C GLU A 291 -28.53 -18.60 -4.95
N PRO A 292 -29.19 -17.95 -3.96
CA PRO A 292 -28.70 -17.89 -2.58
C PRO A 292 -28.30 -19.22 -1.97
N ALA A 293 -29.07 -20.28 -2.22
CA ALA A 293 -28.78 -21.63 -1.72
C ALA A 293 -27.46 -22.22 -2.24
N ARG A 294 -27.10 -21.94 -3.51
CA ARG A 294 -25.82 -22.32 -4.09
C ARG A 294 -24.68 -21.47 -3.52
N VAL A 295 -24.89 -20.17 -3.46
CA VAL A 295 -23.89 -19.21 -2.99
C VAL A 295 -23.57 -19.42 -1.51
N ALA A 296 -24.57 -19.72 -0.68
CA ALA A 296 -24.39 -20.05 0.73
C ALA A 296 -23.40 -21.21 0.94
N LYS A 297 -23.49 -22.27 0.14
CA LYS A 297 -22.57 -23.41 0.18
C LYS A 297 -21.16 -23.05 -0.27
N LEU A 298 -21.02 -22.23 -1.32
CA LEU A 298 -19.72 -21.80 -1.85
C LEU A 298 -19.02 -20.87 -0.83
N CYS A 299 -19.75 -19.94 -0.25
CA CYS A 299 -19.18 -18.89 0.61
C CYS A 299 -19.12 -19.29 2.09
N GLY A 300 -19.83 -20.34 2.51
CA GLY A 300 -19.93 -20.74 3.92
C GLY A 300 -20.65 -19.69 4.76
N VAL A 301 -21.73 -19.11 4.23
CA VAL A 301 -22.61 -18.12 4.89
C VAL A 301 -24.07 -18.55 4.78
N ASP A 302 -24.94 -17.98 5.59
CA ASP A 302 -26.37 -18.24 5.52
C ASP A 302 -27.03 -17.61 4.29
N GLU A 303 -28.01 -18.30 3.69
CA GLU A 303 -28.77 -17.77 2.55
C GLU A 303 -29.44 -16.43 2.87
N GLN A 304 -29.98 -16.30 4.09
CA GLN A 304 -30.66 -15.08 4.53
C GLN A 304 -29.69 -13.88 4.57
N THR A 305 -28.42 -14.09 4.96
CA THR A 305 -27.40 -13.04 4.94
C THR A 305 -27.18 -12.48 3.52
N ILE A 306 -27.19 -13.33 2.49
CA ILE A 306 -27.05 -12.90 1.08
C ILE A 306 -28.25 -12.02 0.69
N VAL A 307 -29.47 -12.48 1.07
CA VAL A 307 -30.72 -11.74 0.79
C VAL A 307 -30.75 -10.39 1.52
N ASP A 308 -30.34 -10.36 2.78
CA ASP A 308 -30.34 -9.14 3.61
C ASP A 308 -29.35 -8.10 3.07
N VAL A 309 -28.14 -8.51 2.66
CA VAL A 309 -27.16 -7.62 2.00
C VAL A 309 -27.73 -7.07 0.69
N ALA A 310 -28.32 -7.93 -0.13
CA ALA A 310 -28.87 -7.53 -1.42
C ALA A 310 -30.02 -6.52 -1.26
N LEU A 311 -30.94 -6.78 -0.34
CA LEU A 311 -32.08 -5.89 -0.09
C LEU A 311 -31.67 -4.58 0.59
N MET A 312 -30.68 -4.62 1.51
CA MET A 312 -30.17 -3.40 2.15
C MET A 312 -29.50 -2.50 1.11
N TRP A 313 -28.64 -3.06 0.25
CA TRP A 313 -27.97 -2.33 -0.82
C TRP A 313 -28.95 -1.84 -1.89
N GLY A 314 -29.78 -2.74 -2.42
CA GLY A 314 -30.64 -2.47 -3.56
C GLY A 314 -31.78 -1.47 -3.29
N ARG A 315 -32.17 -1.30 -2.00
CA ARG A 315 -33.20 -0.33 -1.58
C ARG A 315 -32.63 1.04 -1.20
N ALA A 316 -31.31 1.19 -1.15
CA ALA A 316 -30.70 2.45 -0.79
C ALA A 316 -30.86 3.49 -1.91
N ASP A 317 -31.27 4.70 -1.55
CA ASP A 317 -31.26 5.82 -2.51
C ASP A 317 -29.82 6.18 -2.89
N ARG A 318 -28.90 6.13 -1.91
CA ARG A 318 -27.46 6.40 -2.09
C ARG A 318 -26.64 5.34 -1.37
N ALA A 319 -25.76 4.68 -2.11
CA ALA A 319 -24.85 3.70 -1.56
C ALA A 319 -23.42 3.86 -2.07
N MET A 320 -22.45 3.55 -1.24
CA MET A 320 -21.04 3.58 -1.59
C MET A 320 -20.36 2.25 -1.24
N ALA A 321 -19.62 1.69 -2.20
CA ALA A 321 -18.82 0.50 -2.01
C ALA A 321 -17.33 0.82 -1.86
N TRP A 322 -16.71 0.31 -0.81
CA TRP A 322 -15.28 0.42 -0.55
C TRP A 322 -14.67 -0.95 -0.35
N HIS A 323 -13.49 -1.16 -0.92
CA HIS A 323 -12.80 -2.42 -0.74
C HIS A 323 -11.29 -2.24 -0.58
N ALA A 324 -10.61 -3.33 -0.20
CA ALA A 324 -9.17 -3.37 -0.10
C ALA A 324 -8.62 -4.75 -0.46
N ARG A 325 -7.42 -5.03 0.03
CA ARG A 325 -6.62 -6.23 -0.34
C ARG A 325 -7.28 -7.56 -0.05
N GLY A 326 -8.31 -7.59 0.81
CA GLY A 326 -9.03 -8.84 1.08
C GLY A 326 -9.61 -9.47 -0.17
N ILE A 327 -10.25 -8.67 -1.04
CA ILE A 327 -10.84 -9.17 -2.30
C ILE A 327 -9.86 -9.14 -3.47
N GLU A 328 -8.77 -8.36 -3.38
CA GLU A 328 -7.83 -8.13 -4.47
C GLU A 328 -6.70 -9.15 -4.57
N HIS A 329 -6.25 -9.71 -3.41
CA HIS A 329 -5.08 -10.58 -3.34
C HIS A 329 -5.44 -12.07 -3.55
N HIS A 330 -6.07 -12.35 -4.67
CA HIS A 330 -6.46 -13.68 -5.15
C HIS A 330 -6.08 -13.85 -6.62
N ILE A 331 -5.97 -15.08 -7.09
CA ILE A 331 -5.81 -15.34 -8.54
C ILE A 331 -7.01 -14.83 -9.35
N GLN A 332 -8.17 -14.66 -8.72
CA GLN A 332 -9.37 -14.06 -9.28
C GLN A 332 -9.56 -12.60 -8.80
N GLY A 333 -8.47 -11.91 -8.41
CA GLY A 333 -8.55 -10.61 -7.75
C GLY A 333 -9.15 -9.49 -8.60
N VAL A 334 -8.85 -9.45 -9.90
CA VAL A 334 -9.48 -8.49 -10.83
C VAL A 334 -10.97 -8.76 -10.98
N GLU A 335 -11.35 -10.00 -11.13
CA GLU A 335 -12.72 -10.43 -11.32
C GLU A 335 -13.56 -10.25 -10.06
N ASN A 336 -13.00 -10.54 -8.87
CA ASN A 336 -13.65 -10.22 -7.59
C ASN A 336 -14.01 -8.73 -7.49
N VAL A 337 -13.10 -7.85 -7.88
CA VAL A 337 -13.38 -6.40 -7.89
C VAL A 337 -14.43 -6.04 -8.93
N LEU A 338 -14.41 -6.66 -10.13
CA LEU A 338 -15.41 -6.43 -11.15
C LEU A 338 -16.82 -6.84 -10.72
N THR A 339 -16.99 -7.88 -9.90
CA THR A 339 -18.32 -8.25 -9.38
C THR A 339 -18.88 -7.18 -8.42
N VAL A 340 -18.03 -6.55 -7.60
CA VAL A 340 -18.45 -5.38 -6.79
C VAL A 340 -18.85 -4.21 -7.68
N ILE A 341 -18.07 -3.93 -8.72
CA ILE A 341 -18.36 -2.86 -9.68
C ILE A 341 -19.67 -3.15 -10.45
N ASN A 342 -19.92 -4.41 -10.85
CA ASN A 342 -21.16 -4.81 -11.49
C ASN A 342 -22.38 -4.50 -10.60
N MET A 343 -22.32 -4.79 -9.30
CA MET A 343 -23.37 -4.46 -8.33
C MET A 343 -23.60 -2.93 -8.26
N VAL A 344 -22.54 -2.14 -8.18
CA VAL A 344 -22.58 -0.66 -8.12
C VAL A 344 -23.22 -0.10 -9.39
N LEU A 345 -22.83 -0.59 -10.57
CA LEU A 345 -23.35 -0.16 -11.86
C LEU A 345 -24.81 -0.59 -12.06
N ALA A 346 -25.16 -1.83 -11.71
CA ALA A 346 -26.52 -2.36 -11.89
C ALA A 346 -27.58 -1.59 -11.08
N THR A 347 -27.17 -0.96 -9.98
CA THR A 347 -28.04 -0.17 -9.10
C THR A 347 -27.87 1.34 -9.27
N GLY A 348 -27.11 1.82 -10.27
CA GLY A 348 -26.89 3.25 -10.54
C GLY A 348 -26.20 3.99 -9.37
N GLN A 349 -25.42 3.29 -8.53
CA GLN A 349 -24.80 3.85 -7.33
C GLN A 349 -23.42 4.45 -7.62
N ILE A 350 -23.33 5.31 -8.64
CA ILE A 350 -22.08 5.98 -9.03
C ILE A 350 -22.37 7.29 -9.78
N GLY A 351 -21.42 8.24 -9.72
CA GLY A 351 -21.48 9.49 -10.48
C GLY A 351 -22.36 10.57 -9.85
N ALA A 352 -22.63 10.50 -8.54
CA ALA A 352 -23.36 11.52 -7.81
C ALA A 352 -22.87 11.65 -6.35
N PRO A 353 -23.15 12.75 -5.63
CA PRO A 353 -22.85 12.87 -4.22
C PRO A 353 -23.52 11.76 -3.39
N GLY A 354 -22.74 11.05 -2.58
CA GLY A 354 -23.20 9.93 -1.75
C GLY A 354 -23.41 8.62 -2.51
N LYS A 355 -23.17 8.57 -3.80
CA LYS A 355 -23.17 7.36 -4.66
C LYS A 355 -21.76 7.13 -5.19
N GLY A 356 -21.14 6.00 -4.92
CA GLY A 356 -19.77 5.83 -5.35
C GLY A 356 -19.12 4.48 -5.13
N TYR A 357 -17.91 4.41 -5.64
CA TYR A 357 -17.03 3.26 -5.55
C TYR A 357 -15.60 3.73 -5.28
N GLY A 358 -14.88 3.04 -4.40
CA GLY A 358 -13.51 3.37 -4.13
C GLY A 358 -12.66 2.23 -3.58
N THR A 359 -11.36 2.37 -3.80
CA THR A 359 -10.34 1.47 -3.30
C THR A 359 -9.57 2.13 -2.17
N LEU A 360 -9.49 1.47 -1.01
CA LEU A 360 -8.67 1.91 0.10
C LEU A 360 -7.20 1.59 -0.16
N THR A 361 -6.54 2.39 -1.00
CA THR A 361 -5.13 2.21 -1.39
C THR A 361 -4.21 2.29 -0.18
N GLY A 362 -3.43 1.22 0.06
CA GLY A 362 -2.76 0.98 1.34
C GLY A 362 -1.63 1.93 1.70
N GLN A 363 -0.80 2.32 0.73
CA GLN A 363 0.44 3.08 0.95
C GLN A 363 0.25 4.57 0.69
N GLY A 364 1.06 5.40 1.37
CA GLY A 364 1.25 6.79 0.98
C GLY A 364 1.76 6.84 -0.47
N ASN A 365 1.21 7.75 -1.26
CA ASN A 365 1.39 7.83 -2.71
C ASN A 365 1.07 6.54 -3.50
N GLY A 366 0.37 5.59 -2.91
CA GLY A 366 -0.02 4.37 -3.62
C GLY A 366 -0.92 4.64 -4.83
N GLN A 367 -1.65 5.75 -4.83
CA GLN A 367 -2.41 6.25 -5.98
C GLN A 367 -1.45 6.91 -6.98
N GLY A 368 -0.68 7.94 -6.61
CA GLY A 368 0.21 8.68 -7.51
C GLY A 368 1.34 7.82 -8.08
N GLY A 369 1.85 6.87 -7.29
CA GLY A 369 2.92 5.98 -7.73
C GLY A 369 2.58 5.11 -8.95
N ARG A 370 1.31 4.94 -9.31
CA ARG A 370 0.88 4.18 -10.51
C ARG A 370 0.44 5.03 -11.69
N GLU A 371 0.53 6.34 -11.56
CA GLU A 371 -0.03 7.27 -12.53
C GLU A 371 0.99 7.77 -13.56
N HIS A 372 2.27 7.75 -13.21
CA HIS A 372 3.29 8.49 -13.96
C HIS A 372 4.52 7.67 -14.38
N GLY A 373 4.31 6.41 -14.78
CA GLY A 373 5.26 5.70 -15.64
C GLY A 373 6.21 4.71 -14.97
N GLN A 374 6.15 4.47 -13.65
CA GLN A 374 6.96 3.41 -13.03
C GLN A 374 6.35 1.99 -13.13
N LYS A 375 5.14 1.86 -13.66
CA LYS A 375 4.50 0.56 -13.91
C LYS A 375 4.96 0.00 -15.25
N SER A 376 5.10 -1.32 -15.36
CA SER A 376 5.70 -2.00 -16.51
C SER A 376 5.04 -1.70 -17.86
N ASP A 377 3.73 -1.44 -17.87
CA ASP A 377 2.88 -1.27 -19.06
C ASP A 377 2.36 0.16 -19.24
N GLN A 378 2.83 1.13 -18.43
CA GLN A 378 2.28 2.49 -18.44
C GLN A 378 3.34 3.57 -18.57
N LEU A 379 2.93 4.65 -19.24
CA LEU A 379 3.61 5.93 -19.37
C LEU A 379 2.93 7.00 -18.48
N PRO A 380 3.54 8.18 -18.28
CA PRO A 380 2.94 9.27 -17.52
C PRO A 380 1.52 9.63 -17.96
N GLY A 381 0.65 9.97 -16.99
CA GLY A 381 -0.76 10.30 -17.21
C GLY A 381 -1.67 9.09 -17.39
N GLN A 382 -1.30 7.93 -16.84
CA GLN A 382 -2.00 6.64 -17.03
C GLN A 382 -2.13 6.20 -18.49
N ARG A 383 -1.24 6.65 -19.37
CA ARG A 383 -1.20 6.22 -20.77
C ARG A 383 -0.67 4.79 -20.88
N MET A 384 -1.21 4.00 -21.81
CA MET A 384 -0.65 2.68 -22.11
C MET A 384 0.60 2.83 -22.99
N ILE A 385 1.65 2.07 -22.66
CA ILE A 385 2.92 2.16 -23.40
C ILE A 385 2.83 1.63 -24.84
N GLU A 386 1.84 0.79 -25.13
CA GLU A 386 1.63 0.25 -26.49
C GLU A 386 0.74 1.17 -27.36
N ASP A 387 0.17 2.21 -26.80
CA ASP A 387 -0.61 3.19 -27.54
C ASP A 387 0.30 4.11 -28.36
N PRO A 388 0.19 4.16 -29.70
CA PRO A 388 1.05 4.97 -30.55
C PRO A 388 1.01 6.47 -30.23
N GLU A 389 -0.16 7.02 -29.90
CA GLU A 389 -0.31 8.44 -29.55
C GLU A 389 0.38 8.76 -28.23
N ALA A 390 0.26 7.85 -27.25
CA ALA A 390 0.95 7.95 -25.98
C ALA A 390 2.47 7.90 -26.15
N ARG A 391 2.98 6.99 -26.98
CA ARG A 391 4.41 6.89 -27.32
C ARG A 391 4.92 8.17 -27.95
N ALA A 392 4.29 8.64 -29.01
CA ALA A 392 4.67 9.85 -29.71
C ALA A 392 4.69 11.08 -28.78
N HIS A 393 3.66 11.25 -27.92
CA HIS A 393 3.60 12.34 -26.96
C HIS A 393 4.75 12.29 -25.97
N ILE A 394 5.01 11.15 -25.34
CA ILE A 394 6.04 11.00 -24.32
C ILE A 394 7.45 11.09 -24.90
N CYS A 395 7.70 10.52 -26.07
CA CYS A 395 8.98 10.65 -26.75
C CYS A 395 9.28 12.11 -27.11
N LYS A 396 8.28 12.88 -27.52
CA LYS A 396 8.42 14.33 -27.74
C LYS A 396 8.79 15.07 -26.45
N VAL A 397 8.16 14.74 -25.31
CA VAL A 397 8.46 15.37 -24.00
C VAL A 397 9.87 15.01 -23.54
N TRP A 398 10.25 13.74 -23.65
CA TRP A 398 11.58 13.26 -23.23
C TRP A 398 12.69 13.60 -24.23
N GLY A 399 12.35 14.03 -25.46
CA GLY A 399 13.29 14.37 -26.51
C GLY A 399 14.12 13.17 -26.97
N ILE A 400 13.45 12.03 -27.21
CA ILE A 400 14.02 10.77 -27.74
C ILE A 400 13.23 10.30 -28.97
N ASP A 401 13.83 9.43 -29.77
CA ASP A 401 13.14 8.77 -30.87
C ASP A 401 12.21 7.67 -30.36
N GLU A 402 11.05 7.48 -31.04
CA GLU A 402 10.09 6.45 -30.65
C GLU A 402 10.64 5.02 -30.72
N SER A 403 11.62 4.78 -31.59
CA SER A 403 12.35 3.51 -31.71
C SER A 403 13.22 3.19 -30.48
N GLU A 404 13.57 4.22 -29.70
CA GLU A 404 14.36 4.06 -28.49
C GLU A 404 13.52 3.76 -27.24
N LEU A 405 12.19 4.04 -27.30
CA LEU A 405 11.27 3.76 -26.20
C LEU A 405 10.94 2.27 -26.18
N PRO A 406 11.29 1.52 -25.11
CA PRO A 406 10.94 0.12 -24.99
C PRO A 406 9.43 -0.12 -25.00
N HIS A 407 9.01 -1.35 -25.29
CA HIS A 407 7.64 -1.84 -25.12
C HIS A 407 7.35 -2.21 -23.65
N ALA A 408 6.17 -2.73 -23.38
CA ALA A 408 5.76 -3.19 -22.05
C ALA A 408 6.73 -4.25 -21.51
N GLY A 409 7.09 -4.09 -20.23
CA GLY A 409 7.89 -5.06 -19.49
C GLY A 409 7.03 -6.07 -18.73
N THR A 410 7.69 -6.88 -17.90
CA THR A 410 7.05 -7.88 -17.04
C THR A 410 6.74 -7.31 -15.64
N SER A 411 5.85 -7.97 -14.93
CA SER A 411 5.49 -7.59 -13.55
C SER A 411 6.62 -7.86 -12.56
N ALA A 412 6.57 -7.22 -11.40
CA ALA A 412 7.61 -7.31 -10.37
C ALA A 412 7.93 -8.76 -9.94
N VAL A 413 6.92 -9.61 -9.77
CA VAL A 413 7.13 -11.02 -9.39
C VAL A 413 7.76 -11.80 -10.55
N GLU A 414 7.25 -11.60 -11.75
CA GLU A 414 7.78 -12.24 -12.96
C GLU A 414 9.22 -11.81 -13.24
N MET A 415 9.59 -10.52 -12.99
CA MET A 415 10.99 -10.05 -13.09
C MET A 415 11.94 -10.87 -12.19
N LEU A 416 11.55 -11.16 -10.94
CA LEU A 416 12.36 -11.99 -10.06
C LEU A 416 12.43 -13.45 -10.54
N HIS A 417 11.34 -14.00 -11.05
CA HIS A 417 11.38 -15.33 -11.67
C HIS A 417 12.27 -15.36 -12.94
N GLN A 418 12.35 -14.27 -13.69
CA GLN A 418 13.30 -14.12 -14.80
C GLN A 418 14.75 -14.04 -14.29
N ALA A 419 15.00 -13.43 -13.15
CA ALA A 419 16.32 -13.46 -12.51
C ALA A 419 16.72 -14.90 -12.10
N GLU A 420 15.79 -15.67 -11.52
CA GLU A 420 15.99 -17.09 -11.21
C GLU A 420 16.39 -17.91 -12.45
N ARG A 421 15.78 -17.63 -13.60
CA ARG A 421 16.12 -18.27 -14.88
C ARG A 421 17.35 -17.70 -15.56
N GLY A 422 17.98 -16.66 -15.01
CA GLY A 422 19.16 -16.01 -15.55
C GLY A 422 18.89 -15.10 -16.76
N GLU A 423 17.65 -14.69 -17.00
CA GLU A 423 17.27 -13.72 -18.04
C GLU A 423 17.56 -12.28 -17.58
N ILE A 424 17.30 -11.97 -16.30
CA ILE A 424 17.70 -10.72 -15.64
C ILE A 424 18.94 -11.01 -14.80
N LYS A 425 20.00 -10.24 -14.99
CA LYS A 425 21.30 -10.39 -14.34
C LYS A 425 21.61 -9.30 -13.31
N GLY A 426 20.98 -8.13 -13.45
CA GLY A 426 21.19 -7.03 -12.54
C GLY A 426 19.89 -6.32 -12.18
N MET A 427 19.86 -5.74 -10.98
CA MET A 427 18.71 -4.99 -10.49
C MET A 427 19.15 -3.77 -9.68
N LEU A 428 18.48 -2.63 -9.94
CA LEU A 428 18.47 -1.50 -9.04
C LEU A 428 17.09 -1.40 -8.41
N ALA A 429 17.05 -1.45 -7.09
CA ALA A 429 15.83 -1.35 -6.32
C ALA A 429 15.82 -0.11 -5.41
N ILE A 430 14.64 0.46 -5.16
CA ILE A 430 14.47 1.66 -4.33
C ILE A 430 13.25 1.56 -3.42
N CYS A 431 13.44 1.85 -2.12
CA CYS A 431 12.35 1.97 -1.13
C CYS A 431 11.42 0.75 -1.06
N ASN A 432 11.97 -0.45 -1.06
CA ASN A 432 11.22 -1.71 -0.99
C ASN A 432 11.96 -2.80 -0.22
N ASN A 433 11.24 -3.86 0.17
CA ASN A 433 11.79 -4.97 0.94
C ASN A 433 11.18 -6.33 0.52
N PRO A 434 11.49 -6.83 -0.70
CA PRO A 434 10.99 -8.10 -1.24
C PRO A 434 11.19 -9.32 -0.34
N MET A 435 12.28 -9.39 0.42
CA MET A 435 12.52 -10.49 1.36
C MET A 435 11.43 -10.66 2.43
N VAL A 436 10.60 -9.63 2.64
CA VAL A 436 9.47 -9.66 3.58
C VAL A 436 8.12 -9.50 2.87
N SER A 437 8.09 -8.86 1.70
CA SER A 437 6.84 -8.48 1.05
C SER A 437 6.43 -9.38 -0.13
N PHE A 438 7.34 -10.09 -0.78
CA PHE A 438 7.01 -11.01 -1.87
C PHE A 438 6.57 -12.38 -1.33
N PRO A 439 5.72 -13.12 -2.05
CA PRO A 439 5.31 -14.47 -1.65
C PRO A 439 6.46 -15.47 -1.81
N ASN A 440 6.36 -16.61 -1.13
CA ASN A 440 7.33 -17.70 -1.24
C ASN A 440 8.77 -17.24 -1.00
N ARG A 441 9.05 -16.79 0.23
CA ARG A 441 10.30 -16.12 0.64
C ARG A 441 11.57 -16.86 0.20
N GLU A 442 11.58 -18.20 0.28
CA GLU A 442 12.77 -18.99 -0.07
C GLU A 442 13.07 -18.90 -1.56
N ARG A 443 12.04 -18.91 -2.40
CA ARG A 443 12.20 -18.69 -3.84
C ARG A 443 12.69 -17.27 -4.14
N ILE A 444 12.17 -16.29 -3.45
CA ILE A 444 12.64 -14.88 -3.60
C ILE A 444 14.12 -14.75 -3.21
N ALA A 445 14.56 -15.44 -2.15
CA ALA A 445 15.97 -15.47 -1.79
C ALA A 445 16.83 -16.06 -2.92
N ALA A 446 16.39 -17.17 -3.52
CA ALA A 446 17.08 -17.79 -4.67
C ALA A 446 17.11 -16.86 -5.90
N CYS A 447 16.03 -16.11 -6.17
CA CYS A 447 16.00 -15.11 -7.24
C CYS A 447 17.07 -14.03 -7.06
N TYR A 448 17.22 -13.49 -5.83
CA TYR A 448 18.27 -12.52 -5.51
C TYR A 448 19.66 -13.11 -5.57
N ASP A 449 19.84 -14.38 -5.20
CA ASP A 449 21.13 -15.09 -5.27
C ASP A 449 21.57 -15.34 -6.72
N ALA A 450 20.62 -15.47 -7.64
CA ALA A 450 20.88 -15.64 -9.08
C ALA A 450 21.31 -14.35 -9.81
N LEU A 451 21.04 -13.16 -9.22
CA LEU A 451 21.50 -11.89 -9.77
C LEU A 451 23.03 -11.80 -9.71
N GLU A 452 23.66 -11.30 -10.76
CA GLU A 452 25.09 -10.97 -10.77
C GLU A 452 25.39 -9.67 -10.05
N PHE A 453 24.41 -8.74 -10.01
CA PHE A 453 24.53 -7.45 -9.32
C PHE A 453 23.19 -6.96 -8.79
N HIS A 454 23.20 -6.47 -7.54
CA HIS A 454 22.07 -5.82 -6.90
C HIS A 454 22.48 -4.52 -6.22
N CYS A 455 21.85 -3.41 -6.61
CA CYS A 455 21.95 -2.11 -5.93
C CYS A 455 20.65 -1.75 -5.25
N GLN A 456 20.71 -1.37 -3.98
CA GLN A 456 19.53 -0.91 -3.20
C GLN A 456 19.69 0.55 -2.80
N ILE A 457 18.69 1.39 -3.08
CA ILE A 457 18.55 2.75 -2.52
C ILE A 457 17.54 2.67 -1.39
N ASP A 458 17.94 2.98 -0.17
CA ASP A 458 17.07 2.97 1.01
C ASP A 458 17.65 3.89 2.10
N PHE A 459 16.83 4.28 3.06
CA PHE A 459 17.28 5.10 4.20
C PHE A 459 17.52 4.26 5.48
N PHE A 460 17.10 2.99 5.48
CA PHE A 460 17.49 1.98 6.46
C PHE A 460 18.03 0.74 5.74
N LEU A 461 18.91 0.02 6.40
CA LEU A 461 19.29 -1.31 5.94
C LEU A 461 18.09 -2.25 6.15
N SER A 462 17.43 -2.63 5.06
CA SER A 462 16.34 -3.61 5.05
C SER A 462 16.89 -5.03 4.86
N GLU A 463 16.06 -6.06 5.10
CA GLU A 463 16.44 -7.46 4.87
C GLU A 463 16.81 -7.73 3.40
N THR A 464 16.27 -6.95 2.48
CA THR A 464 16.67 -6.99 1.07
C THR A 464 17.96 -6.21 0.82
N ALA A 465 18.10 -5.03 1.40
CA ALA A 465 19.32 -4.21 1.31
C ALA A 465 20.54 -4.92 1.91
N GLU A 466 20.34 -5.72 2.97
CA GLU A 466 21.38 -6.56 3.57
C GLU A 466 22.00 -7.55 2.55
N ARG A 467 21.29 -7.91 1.49
CA ARG A 467 21.74 -8.80 0.42
C ARG A 467 22.37 -8.07 -0.79
N ALA A 468 22.25 -6.75 -0.86
CA ALA A 468 22.74 -5.95 -1.98
C ALA A 468 24.26 -5.89 -2.06
N ASP A 469 24.81 -5.73 -3.26
CA ASP A 469 26.23 -5.52 -3.49
C ASP A 469 26.63 -4.05 -3.19
N VAL A 470 25.70 -3.13 -3.46
CA VAL A 470 25.82 -1.69 -3.16
C VAL A 470 24.52 -1.21 -2.50
N VAL A 471 24.65 -0.48 -1.38
CA VAL A 471 23.53 0.20 -0.74
C VAL A 471 23.80 1.70 -0.71
N LEU A 472 22.90 2.48 -1.30
CA LEU A 472 23.02 3.93 -1.42
C LEU A 472 22.05 4.59 -0.41
N PRO A 473 22.53 5.48 0.47
CA PRO A 473 21.71 6.12 1.50
C PRO A 473 20.81 7.20 0.88
N GLY A 474 19.52 6.93 0.83
CA GLY A 474 18.48 7.85 0.40
C GLY A 474 17.90 8.68 1.53
N THR A 475 16.88 9.50 1.20
CA THR A 475 16.21 10.39 2.13
C THR A 475 14.98 9.77 2.79
N ALA A 476 14.73 10.15 4.04
CA ALA A 476 13.45 9.94 4.69
C ALA A 476 12.47 11.06 4.29
N TRP A 477 11.18 10.79 4.46
CA TRP A 477 10.09 11.69 4.06
C TRP A 477 10.17 13.13 4.59
N ALA A 478 10.74 13.34 5.80
CA ALA A 478 10.90 14.66 6.39
C ALA A 478 12.09 15.46 5.82
N GLU A 479 12.98 14.77 5.11
CA GLU A 479 14.17 15.31 4.45
C GLU A 479 13.90 15.62 2.97
N ASP A 480 12.69 15.39 2.51
CA ASP A 480 12.32 15.39 1.09
C ASP A 480 11.19 16.37 0.79
N GLU A 481 11.11 16.79 -0.46
CA GLU A 481 10.07 17.65 -1.00
C GLU A 481 9.46 17.02 -2.25
N GLY A 482 8.16 17.25 -2.47
CA GLY A 482 7.46 16.79 -3.66
C GLY A 482 5.97 16.62 -3.44
N ILE A 483 5.28 16.04 -4.42
CA ILE A 483 3.85 15.77 -4.34
C ILE A 483 3.57 14.28 -4.15
N GLN A 484 2.41 13.99 -3.60
CA GLN A 484 1.86 12.64 -3.49
C GLN A 484 0.35 12.67 -3.69
N THR A 485 -0.23 11.55 -4.11
CA THR A 485 -1.69 11.43 -4.25
C THR A 485 -2.23 10.45 -3.22
N ASN A 486 -3.19 10.91 -2.41
CA ASN A 486 -3.84 10.09 -1.41
C ASN A 486 -4.85 9.09 -2.01
N ALA A 487 -5.42 8.22 -1.18
CA ALA A 487 -6.31 7.15 -1.64
C ALA A 487 -7.66 7.63 -2.24
N GLU A 488 -8.05 8.89 -2.02
CA GLU A 488 -9.25 9.48 -2.65
C GLU A 488 -8.95 10.19 -3.99
N GLY A 489 -7.67 10.26 -4.41
CA GLY A 489 -7.26 10.94 -5.64
C GLY A 489 -6.92 12.42 -5.48
N ARG A 490 -6.69 12.88 -4.26
CA ARG A 490 -6.25 14.25 -3.95
C ARG A 490 -4.73 14.32 -3.97
N VAL A 491 -4.17 15.17 -4.82
CA VAL A 491 -2.74 15.49 -4.86
C VAL A 491 -2.43 16.49 -3.76
N ILE A 492 -1.39 16.21 -2.97
CA ILE A 492 -0.95 16.99 -1.81
C ILE A 492 0.55 17.23 -1.88
N LYS A 493 1.04 18.29 -1.23
CA LYS A 493 2.46 18.63 -1.17
C LYS A 493 3.09 18.21 0.16
N HIS A 494 4.25 17.56 0.06
CA HIS A 494 5.17 17.31 1.16
C HIS A 494 6.27 18.38 1.17
N ASN A 495 6.54 18.98 2.33
CA ASN A 495 7.59 19.97 2.50
C ASN A 495 8.76 19.39 3.28
N ARG A 496 9.96 19.67 2.80
CA ARG A 496 11.19 19.32 3.50
C ARG A 496 11.30 20.10 4.82
N ALA A 497 11.58 19.39 5.89
CA ALA A 497 11.71 19.94 7.23
C ALA A 497 13.17 20.02 7.70
N VAL A 498 13.99 19.04 7.35
CA VAL A 498 15.40 18.91 7.76
C VAL A 498 16.26 18.45 6.60
N ASP A 499 17.56 18.61 6.72
CA ASP A 499 18.51 18.08 5.77
C ASP A 499 18.78 16.58 5.98
N PRO A 500 19.19 15.83 4.94
CA PRO A 500 19.59 14.44 5.09
C PRO A 500 20.79 14.28 6.03
N PRO A 501 20.85 13.19 6.84
CA PRO A 501 21.95 12.98 7.79
C PRO A 501 23.23 12.52 7.09
N GLY A 502 24.37 13.03 7.56
CA GLY A 502 25.69 12.62 7.08
C GLY A 502 25.87 12.88 5.59
N GLU A 503 26.20 11.84 4.83
CA GLU A 503 26.38 11.89 3.36
C GLU A 503 25.15 11.41 2.58
N ALA A 504 24.01 11.14 3.24
CA ALA A 504 22.78 10.70 2.54
C ALA A 504 22.35 11.75 1.50
N ARG A 505 21.83 11.28 0.35
CA ARG A 505 21.43 12.13 -0.76
C ARG A 505 19.97 11.93 -1.12
N HIS A 506 19.34 12.97 -1.66
CA HIS A 506 18.00 12.85 -2.24
C HIS A 506 17.97 11.78 -3.33
N ASP A 507 16.99 10.89 -3.27
CA ASP A 507 16.89 9.75 -4.21
C ASP A 507 16.85 10.22 -5.67
N TRP A 508 16.13 11.32 -5.97
CA TRP A 508 16.08 11.88 -7.32
C TRP A 508 17.48 12.29 -7.82
N ARG A 509 18.33 12.82 -6.93
CA ARG A 509 19.70 13.21 -7.25
C ARG A 509 20.58 12.00 -7.51
N ILE A 510 20.43 10.93 -6.70
CA ILE A 510 21.13 9.66 -6.92
C ILE A 510 20.79 9.09 -8.31
N ILE A 511 19.50 9.07 -8.67
CA ILE A 511 19.03 8.58 -9.97
C ILE A 511 19.63 9.42 -11.11
N CYS A 512 19.62 10.76 -11.01
CA CYS A 512 20.21 11.66 -11.99
C CYS A 512 21.73 11.48 -12.10
N ASP A 513 22.43 11.29 -10.99
CA ASP A 513 23.88 11.06 -10.97
C ASP A 513 24.26 9.75 -11.68
N VAL A 514 23.51 8.66 -11.44
CA VAL A 514 23.70 7.39 -12.16
C VAL A 514 23.41 7.57 -13.65
N ALA A 515 22.30 8.23 -14.02
CA ALA A 515 21.93 8.46 -15.42
C ALA A 515 23.00 9.26 -16.17
N ARG A 516 23.50 10.33 -15.57
CA ARG A 516 24.55 11.17 -16.17
C ARG A 516 25.88 10.40 -16.35
N ARG A 517 26.28 9.57 -15.37
CA ARG A 517 27.50 8.74 -15.47
C ARG A 517 27.36 7.60 -16.50
N LEU A 518 26.13 7.12 -16.75
CA LEU A 518 25.88 6.15 -17.83
C LEU A 518 26.14 6.77 -19.22
N GLY A 519 25.86 8.06 -19.38
CA GLY A 519 26.16 8.81 -20.58
C GLY A 519 25.08 8.82 -21.65
N ARG A 520 24.15 7.82 -21.65
CA ARG A 520 23.04 7.78 -22.60
C ARG A 520 21.98 8.80 -22.21
N HIS A 521 21.68 9.75 -23.09
CA HIS A 521 20.75 10.85 -22.87
C HIS A 521 21.00 11.59 -21.53
N ALA A 522 22.28 11.76 -21.16
CA ALA A 522 22.68 12.36 -19.89
C ALA A 522 22.13 13.78 -19.68
N ASP A 523 21.94 14.54 -20.75
CA ASP A 523 21.35 15.88 -20.78
C ASP A 523 19.88 15.88 -20.33
N LYS A 524 19.15 14.77 -20.49
CA LYS A 524 17.73 14.63 -20.08
C LYS A 524 17.55 14.42 -18.57
N PHE A 525 18.64 14.34 -17.81
CA PHE A 525 18.67 14.14 -16.35
C PHE A 525 19.41 15.29 -15.62
N ALA A 526 19.42 16.48 -16.21
CA ALA A 526 20.06 17.68 -15.65
C ALA A 526 19.11 18.49 -14.75
N PHE A 527 18.32 17.82 -13.93
CA PHE A 527 17.41 18.46 -12.97
C PHE A 527 18.19 18.99 -11.76
N GLU A 528 17.82 20.18 -11.28
CA GLU A 528 18.39 20.83 -10.10
C GLU A 528 17.43 20.79 -8.89
N SER A 529 16.15 20.48 -9.12
CA SER A 529 15.13 20.44 -8.07
C SER A 529 13.98 19.46 -8.38
N PRO A 530 13.23 18.99 -7.36
CA PRO A 530 11.99 18.25 -7.58
C PRO A 530 10.94 19.05 -8.37
N ARG A 531 10.95 20.39 -8.25
CA ARG A 531 10.05 21.28 -9.01
C ARG A 531 10.26 21.12 -10.53
N GLU A 532 11.51 21.11 -11.00
CA GLU A 532 11.79 20.95 -12.43
C GLU A 532 11.31 19.58 -12.94
N ILE A 533 11.41 18.54 -12.09
CA ILE A 533 10.87 17.22 -12.41
C ILE A 533 9.36 17.27 -12.50
N LEU A 534 8.69 17.98 -11.57
CA LEU A 534 7.24 18.17 -11.61
C LEU A 534 6.81 18.94 -12.86
N ASP A 535 7.53 20.00 -13.24
CA ASP A 535 7.21 20.80 -14.43
C ASP A 535 7.26 19.96 -15.70
N GLU A 536 8.25 19.07 -15.84
CA GLU A 536 8.30 18.11 -16.96
C GLU A 536 7.16 17.09 -16.87
N LEU A 537 6.87 16.55 -15.67
CA LEU A 537 5.78 15.60 -15.43
C LEU A 537 4.41 16.22 -15.79
N ARG A 538 4.17 17.47 -15.45
CA ARG A 538 2.94 18.20 -15.81
C ARG A 538 2.73 18.18 -17.32
N ILE A 539 3.76 18.45 -18.09
CA ILE A 539 3.70 18.40 -19.57
C ILE A 539 3.50 16.95 -20.03
N ALA A 540 4.22 16.00 -19.45
CA ALA A 540 4.13 14.58 -19.81
C ALA A 540 2.73 13.99 -19.52
N SER A 541 2.06 14.42 -18.46
CA SER A 541 0.71 13.95 -18.10
C SER A 541 -0.42 14.65 -18.86
N ARG A 542 -0.16 15.82 -19.45
CA ARG A 542 -1.17 16.66 -20.10
C ARG A 542 -1.99 15.90 -21.15
N GLY A 543 -3.32 15.93 -21.01
CA GLY A 543 -4.25 15.21 -21.88
C GLY A 543 -4.31 13.71 -21.65
N GLY A 544 -3.62 13.17 -20.64
CA GLY A 544 -3.80 11.80 -20.18
C GLY A 544 -4.96 11.66 -19.20
N LEU A 545 -5.30 10.43 -18.84
CA LEU A 545 -6.36 10.17 -17.85
C LEU A 545 -6.03 10.79 -16.49
N ALA A 546 -4.79 10.63 -16.03
CA ALA A 546 -4.26 11.29 -14.84
C ALA A 546 -3.55 12.59 -15.25
N ASP A 547 -4.31 13.59 -15.64
CA ASP A 547 -3.79 14.90 -16.06
C ASP A 547 -3.46 15.77 -14.85
N TYR A 548 -2.17 16.07 -14.69
CA TYR A 548 -1.63 16.95 -13.64
C TYR A 548 -1.19 18.31 -14.15
N TYR A 549 -1.50 18.66 -15.42
CA TYR A 549 -0.98 19.87 -16.03
C TYR A 549 -1.30 21.14 -15.24
N GLY A 550 -2.47 21.23 -14.64
CA GLY A 550 -2.89 22.36 -13.82
C GLY A 550 -2.42 22.33 -12.37
N ILE A 551 -1.64 21.32 -11.94
CA ILE A 551 -1.21 21.17 -10.55
C ILE A 551 0.19 21.74 -10.36
N THR A 552 0.33 22.76 -9.50
CA THR A 552 1.62 23.37 -9.13
C THR A 552 1.81 23.35 -7.62
N TYR A 553 3.04 23.51 -7.14
CA TYR A 553 3.33 23.57 -5.71
C TYR A 553 2.57 24.70 -5.01
N GLU A 554 2.52 25.88 -5.64
CA GLU A 554 1.83 27.06 -5.12
C GLU A 554 0.34 26.77 -4.91
N ARG A 555 -0.32 26.23 -5.93
CA ARG A 555 -1.74 25.88 -5.84
C ARG A 555 -2.03 24.85 -4.77
N LEU A 556 -1.14 23.84 -4.60
CA LEU A 556 -1.30 22.83 -3.56
C LEU A 556 -1.13 23.43 -2.14
N GLU A 557 -0.22 24.37 -1.97
CA GLU A 557 -0.05 25.09 -0.70
C GLU A 557 -1.25 25.97 -0.36
N GLU A 558 -1.78 26.66 -1.35
CA GLU A 558 -2.93 27.55 -1.21
C GLU A 558 -4.23 26.79 -0.93
N THR A 559 -4.48 25.69 -1.65
CA THR A 559 -5.75 24.94 -1.57
C THR A 559 -5.73 23.80 -0.56
N GLY A 560 -4.55 23.37 -0.11
CA GLY A 560 -4.38 22.17 0.70
C GLY A 560 -4.54 20.84 -0.07
N GLY A 561 -4.65 20.89 -1.40
CA GLY A 561 -4.68 19.73 -2.28
C GLY A 561 -5.73 19.81 -3.37
N ILE A 562 -5.42 19.20 -4.52
CA ILE A 562 -6.23 19.27 -5.75
C ILE A 562 -6.51 17.84 -6.23
N PHE A 563 -7.78 17.56 -6.58
CA PHE A 563 -8.14 16.29 -7.21
C PHE A 563 -7.83 16.31 -8.71
N TRP A 564 -7.12 15.29 -9.18
CA TRP A 564 -6.93 15.11 -10.62
C TRP A 564 -8.14 14.40 -11.25
N PRO A 565 -8.40 14.51 -12.59
CA PRO A 565 -7.71 15.34 -13.57
C PRO A 565 -7.83 16.83 -13.30
N CYS A 566 -6.73 17.57 -13.59
CA CYS A 566 -6.69 19.03 -13.49
C CYS A 566 -5.97 19.60 -14.72
N PRO A 567 -6.69 19.76 -15.86
CA PRO A 567 -6.09 20.00 -17.18
C PRO A 567 -5.60 21.44 -17.41
N SER A 568 -5.88 22.37 -16.51
CA SER A 568 -5.38 23.75 -16.56
C SER A 568 -5.22 24.35 -15.17
N GLU A 569 -4.44 25.40 -15.04
CA GLU A 569 -4.20 26.07 -13.74
C GLU A 569 -5.46 26.78 -13.21
N ASP A 570 -6.43 27.12 -14.06
CA ASP A 570 -7.71 27.66 -13.66
C ASP A 570 -8.73 26.58 -13.22
N HIS A 571 -8.46 25.32 -13.55
CA HIS A 571 -9.38 24.22 -13.26
C HIS A 571 -9.35 23.89 -11.74
N PRO A 572 -10.52 23.79 -11.06
CA PRO A 572 -10.58 23.55 -9.61
C PRO A 572 -10.15 22.12 -9.19
N GLY A 573 -9.88 21.24 -10.12
CA GLY A 573 -9.73 19.80 -9.91
C GLY A 573 -11.07 19.07 -10.08
N THR A 574 -11.00 17.73 -10.05
CA THR A 574 -12.17 16.85 -10.31
C THR A 574 -12.42 15.96 -9.09
N PRO A 575 -13.10 16.43 -8.05
CA PRO A 575 -13.32 15.64 -6.84
C PRO A 575 -14.17 14.38 -7.09
N ARG A 576 -15.19 14.45 -7.96
CA ARG A 576 -16.02 13.31 -8.37
C ARG A 576 -15.80 12.98 -9.83
N LEU A 577 -15.69 11.68 -10.12
CA LEU A 577 -15.67 11.15 -11.48
C LEU A 577 -17.07 10.69 -11.87
N PHE A 578 -17.32 10.61 -13.18
CA PHE A 578 -18.49 9.97 -13.79
C PHE A 578 -19.82 10.71 -13.59
N GLU A 579 -19.82 11.97 -13.19
CA GLU A 579 -21.05 12.76 -13.11
C GLU A 579 -21.75 12.82 -14.47
N GLU A 580 -21.01 13.06 -15.55
CA GLU A 580 -21.56 13.15 -16.92
C GLU A 580 -21.29 11.89 -17.74
N ARG A 581 -20.04 11.38 -17.75
CA ARG A 581 -19.62 10.26 -18.58
C ARG A 581 -18.50 9.46 -17.93
N PHE A 582 -18.36 8.20 -18.35
CA PHE A 582 -17.20 7.36 -18.02
C PHE A 582 -16.03 7.64 -18.97
N ALA A 583 -14.82 7.17 -18.59
CA ALA A 583 -13.60 7.51 -19.33
C ALA A 583 -13.35 6.66 -20.58
N HIS A 584 -14.22 5.72 -20.90
CA HIS A 584 -14.18 5.03 -22.20
C HIS A 584 -14.54 5.99 -23.35
N PRO A 585 -14.05 5.75 -24.57
CA PRO A 585 -14.29 6.64 -25.72
C PRO A 585 -15.78 6.90 -25.99
N ASP A 586 -16.65 5.90 -25.81
CA ASP A 586 -18.11 6.03 -25.96
C ASP A 586 -18.81 6.66 -24.74
N GLY A 587 -18.07 6.92 -23.66
CA GLY A 587 -18.60 7.52 -22.43
C GLY A 587 -19.39 6.56 -21.54
N LYS A 588 -19.41 5.25 -21.82
CA LYS A 588 -20.19 4.25 -21.09
C LYS A 588 -19.29 3.34 -20.23
N ALA A 589 -19.80 2.90 -19.09
CA ALA A 589 -19.18 1.85 -18.28
C ALA A 589 -19.40 0.46 -18.89
N ARG A 590 -18.59 -0.50 -18.48
CA ARG A 590 -18.65 -1.88 -18.95
C ARG A 590 -19.02 -2.83 -17.81
N PHE A 591 -20.09 -3.60 -18.00
CA PHE A 591 -20.31 -4.80 -17.21
C PHE A 591 -19.37 -5.92 -17.66
N HIS A 592 -19.04 -6.81 -16.74
CA HIS A 592 -18.24 -7.99 -17.02
C HIS A 592 -18.93 -9.24 -16.47
N ALA A 593 -19.22 -10.18 -17.36
CA ALA A 593 -19.75 -11.49 -17.01
C ALA A 593 -18.65 -12.33 -16.36
N ILE A 594 -18.71 -12.52 -15.05
CA ILE A 594 -17.69 -13.19 -14.25
C ILE A 594 -18.27 -14.45 -13.61
N GLU A 595 -17.67 -15.58 -13.87
CA GLU A 595 -17.92 -16.83 -13.15
C GLU A 595 -16.90 -16.98 -12.02
N TRP A 596 -17.34 -17.49 -10.86
CA TRP A 596 -16.43 -17.84 -9.78
C TRP A 596 -15.67 -19.13 -10.10
N HIS A 597 -14.40 -19.17 -9.77
CA HIS A 597 -13.57 -20.37 -9.78
C HIS A 597 -12.77 -20.52 -8.47
N PRO A 598 -12.32 -21.72 -8.14
CA PRO A 598 -11.52 -21.98 -6.94
C PRO A 598 -10.22 -21.16 -6.89
N THR A 599 -9.66 -21.06 -5.67
CA THR A 599 -8.35 -20.44 -5.41
C THR A 599 -7.21 -21.31 -5.96
N ALA A 600 -5.98 -20.77 -5.99
CA ALA A 600 -4.81 -21.51 -6.48
C ALA A 600 -4.51 -22.77 -5.65
N GLU A 601 -4.85 -22.75 -4.38
CA GLU A 601 -4.73 -23.89 -3.46
C GLU A 601 -6.03 -24.08 -2.71
N GLU A 602 -6.70 -25.19 -2.93
CA GLU A 602 -7.84 -25.61 -2.13
C GLU A 602 -7.38 -26.33 -0.87
N VAL A 603 -8.19 -26.24 0.20
CA VAL A 603 -8.01 -27.03 1.41
C VAL A 603 -8.26 -28.52 1.13
N ASP A 604 -7.50 -29.37 1.81
CA ASP A 604 -7.60 -30.84 1.66
C ASP A 604 -7.39 -31.56 3.00
N GLY A 605 -7.29 -32.87 2.98
CA GLY A 605 -7.11 -33.66 4.20
C GLY A 605 -5.76 -33.45 4.90
N GLU A 606 -4.73 -32.94 4.19
CA GLU A 606 -3.42 -32.61 4.78
C GLU A 606 -3.34 -31.15 5.25
N TYR A 607 -3.98 -30.23 4.53
CA TYR A 607 -4.02 -28.80 4.82
C TYR A 607 -5.49 -28.33 4.91
N PRO A 608 -6.18 -28.62 6.03
CA PRO A 608 -7.63 -28.47 6.14
C PRO A 608 -8.11 -27.05 6.42
N LEU A 609 -7.21 -26.08 6.61
CA LEU A 609 -7.56 -24.70 7.01
C LEU A 609 -7.09 -23.69 5.97
N TRP A 610 -7.78 -22.56 5.94
CA TRP A 610 -7.36 -21.39 5.18
C TRP A 610 -6.41 -20.50 6.02
N LEU A 611 -5.26 -20.15 5.44
CA LEU A 611 -4.40 -19.09 5.96
C LEU A 611 -4.70 -17.79 5.23
N THR A 612 -5.09 -16.77 5.96
CA THR A 612 -5.12 -15.38 5.47
C THR A 612 -4.10 -14.52 6.21
N THR A 613 -3.56 -13.51 5.53
CA THR A 613 -2.56 -12.60 6.09
C THR A 613 -3.07 -11.16 6.11
N GLY A 614 -2.53 -10.32 6.97
CA GLY A 614 -2.98 -8.94 7.04
C GLY A 614 -2.07 -8.01 7.82
N ARG A 615 -2.62 -6.87 8.22
CA ARG A 615 -1.93 -5.82 8.98
C ARG A 615 -2.48 -5.74 10.39
N ASN A 616 -1.70 -5.10 11.26
CA ASN A 616 -2.15 -4.61 12.55
C ASN A 616 -1.97 -3.09 12.66
N ILE A 617 -2.55 -2.49 13.68
CA ILE A 617 -2.54 -1.03 13.87
C ILE A 617 -1.14 -0.47 14.17
N ALA A 618 -0.28 -1.24 14.85
CA ALA A 618 1.04 -0.78 15.30
C ALA A 618 2.07 -0.73 14.16
N HIS A 619 2.00 -1.69 13.22
CA HIS A 619 3.03 -1.81 12.20
C HIS A 619 2.58 -1.40 10.80
N TYR A 620 3.57 -1.12 9.94
CA TYR A 620 3.36 -0.68 8.56
C TYR A 620 4.17 -1.52 7.58
N LEU A 621 3.49 -2.15 6.62
CA LEU A 621 4.07 -2.99 5.57
C LEU A 621 5.06 -4.03 6.13
N SER A 622 6.30 -4.09 5.59
CA SER A 622 7.35 -5.01 6.06
C SER A 622 7.82 -4.76 7.51
N GLY A 623 7.33 -3.70 8.16
CA GLY A 623 7.75 -3.32 9.51
C GLY A 623 9.14 -2.67 9.58
N ASN A 624 9.87 -2.54 8.46
CA ASN A 624 11.23 -2.02 8.46
C ASN A 624 11.38 -0.66 9.16
N GLN A 625 10.38 0.23 9.01
CA GLN A 625 10.33 1.51 9.72
C GLN A 625 9.77 1.36 11.14
N THR A 626 8.60 0.75 11.27
CA THR A 626 7.84 0.74 12.53
C THR A 626 8.40 -0.21 13.58
N ARG A 627 9.16 -1.23 13.21
CA ARG A 627 9.95 -2.07 14.14
C ARG A 627 11.14 -1.32 14.75
N ARG A 628 11.39 -0.07 14.37
CA ARG A 628 12.38 0.86 14.96
C ARG A 628 11.75 1.94 15.84
N ILE A 629 10.43 1.97 15.95
CA ILE A 629 9.69 2.95 16.76
C ILE A 629 9.25 2.27 18.05
N GLY A 630 9.94 2.54 19.17
CA GLY A 630 9.76 1.83 20.44
C GLY A 630 8.30 1.77 20.92
N ALA A 631 7.56 2.88 20.85
CA ALA A 631 6.15 2.92 21.24
C ALA A 631 5.24 1.99 20.42
N LEU A 632 5.54 1.79 19.14
CA LEU A 632 4.78 0.87 18.26
C LEU A 632 5.20 -0.59 18.52
N VAL A 633 6.47 -0.82 18.77
CA VAL A 633 6.99 -2.13 19.14
C VAL A 633 6.39 -2.60 20.47
N GLN A 634 6.25 -1.71 21.46
CA GLN A 634 5.57 -2.05 22.72
C GLN A 634 4.11 -2.46 22.53
N GLN A 635 3.40 -1.86 21.58
CA GLN A 635 2.01 -2.24 21.27
C GLN A 635 1.92 -3.62 20.58
N SER A 636 2.91 -3.99 19.77
CA SER A 636 2.94 -5.24 19.02
C SER A 636 4.38 -5.75 18.87
N PRO A 637 4.93 -6.36 19.91
CA PRO A 637 6.37 -6.72 19.95
C PRO A 637 6.72 -7.90 19.05
N ARG A 638 5.78 -8.79 18.78
CA ARG A 638 5.99 -10.04 18.04
C ARG A 638 4.79 -10.41 17.17
N PRO A 639 4.96 -11.27 16.14
CA PRO A 639 3.84 -11.84 15.41
C PRO A 639 3.07 -12.84 16.28
N TRP A 640 1.85 -13.12 15.86
CA TRP A 640 0.97 -14.14 16.43
C TRP A 640 0.21 -14.83 15.32
N VAL A 641 -0.45 -15.94 15.64
CA VAL A 641 -1.46 -16.54 14.80
C VAL A 641 -2.82 -16.46 15.50
N GLU A 642 -3.81 -15.84 14.84
CA GLU A 642 -5.20 -15.91 15.32
C GLU A 642 -5.78 -17.27 14.93
N VAL A 643 -6.37 -17.94 15.93
CA VAL A 643 -7.00 -19.25 15.79
C VAL A 643 -8.36 -19.25 16.50
N HIS A 644 -9.35 -19.94 15.93
CA HIS A 644 -10.64 -20.12 16.57
C HIS A 644 -10.55 -21.12 17.74
N PRO A 645 -11.32 -20.93 18.84
CA PRO A 645 -11.32 -21.86 20.01
C PRO A 645 -11.58 -23.32 19.64
N ALA A 646 -12.36 -23.59 18.59
CA ALA A 646 -12.65 -24.94 18.09
C ALA A 646 -11.40 -25.75 17.68
N LEU A 647 -10.27 -25.08 17.44
CA LEU A 647 -8.99 -25.73 17.12
C LEU A 647 -8.23 -26.25 18.35
N GLY A 648 -8.73 -25.97 19.59
CA GLY A 648 -8.24 -26.58 20.83
C GLY A 648 -6.98 -25.97 21.42
N PHE A 649 -6.52 -24.81 20.96
CA PHE A 649 -5.36 -24.09 21.51
C PHE A 649 -5.76 -23.14 22.64
N SER A 650 -4.79 -22.80 23.49
CA SER A 650 -4.88 -21.76 24.51
C SER A 650 -4.08 -20.52 24.10
N ASN A 651 -4.43 -19.33 24.63
CA ASN A 651 -3.67 -18.10 24.37
C ASN A 651 -2.21 -18.25 24.79
N GLY A 652 -1.30 -17.94 23.84
CA GLY A 652 0.14 -18.05 24.04
C GLY A 652 0.75 -19.42 23.75
N ASP A 653 -0.05 -20.44 23.47
CA ASP A 653 0.45 -21.73 23.03
C ASP A 653 1.30 -21.57 21.76
N PRO A 654 2.45 -22.26 21.67
CA PRO A 654 3.21 -22.29 20.42
C PRO A 654 2.44 -23.09 19.37
N VAL A 655 2.06 -22.43 18.29
CA VAL A 655 1.36 -23.02 17.14
C VAL A 655 2.27 -22.99 15.93
N THR A 656 2.56 -24.16 15.39
CA THR A 656 3.23 -24.31 14.10
C THR A 656 2.17 -24.28 13.00
N VAL A 657 2.27 -23.26 12.15
CA VAL A 657 1.48 -23.16 10.92
C VAL A 657 2.32 -23.64 9.75
N SER A 658 1.85 -24.66 9.06
CA SER A 658 2.54 -25.27 7.92
C SER A 658 1.72 -25.14 6.64
N THR A 659 2.40 -24.84 5.55
CA THR A 659 1.85 -24.89 4.18
C THR A 659 2.75 -25.78 3.31
N ARG A 660 2.42 -25.97 2.04
CA ARG A 660 3.24 -26.73 1.09
C ARG A 660 4.64 -26.14 0.85
N ARG A 661 4.92 -24.90 1.32
CA ARG A 661 6.18 -24.15 1.10
C ARG A 661 7.09 -24.10 2.32
N GLY A 662 6.52 -24.20 3.51
CA GLY A 662 7.29 -24.11 4.73
C GLY A 662 6.41 -24.04 5.96
N ALA A 663 7.05 -23.82 7.10
CA ALA A 663 6.38 -23.74 8.39
C ALA A 663 6.98 -22.62 9.26
N ILE A 664 6.15 -22.02 10.09
CA ILE A 664 6.57 -21.06 11.13
C ILE A 664 5.83 -21.36 12.43
N THR A 665 6.48 -21.15 13.57
CA THR A 665 5.85 -21.31 14.88
C THR A 665 5.63 -19.96 15.53
N LEU A 666 4.40 -19.68 15.94
CA LEU A 666 3.97 -18.40 16.52
C LEU A 666 3.13 -18.64 17.78
N PRO A 667 3.07 -17.68 18.71
CA PRO A 667 2.12 -17.77 19.81
C PRO A 667 0.70 -17.62 19.30
N ALA A 668 -0.20 -18.44 19.81
CA ALA A 668 -1.63 -18.38 19.53
C ALA A 668 -2.28 -17.13 20.13
N LEU A 669 -3.14 -16.50 19.36
CA LEU A 669 -4.16 -15.58 19.83
C LEU A 669 -5.53 -16.27 19.57
N VAL A 670 -6.13 -16.80 20.63
CA VAL A 670 -7.39 -17.54 20.51
C VAL A 670 -8.57 -16.58 20.57
N VAL A 671 -9.35 -16.50 19.50
CA VAL A 671 -10.46 -15.54 19.34
C VAL A 671 -11.65 -16.17 18.63
N GLU A 672 -12.85 -15.83 19.03
CA GLU A 672 -14.12 -16.19 18.36
C GLU A 672 -14.41 -15.31 17.13
N THR A 673 -13.60 -14.28 16.93
CA THR A 673 -13.78 -13.27 15.86
C THR A 673 -13.14 -13.65 14.53
N ILE A 674 -12.76 -14.92 14.37
CA ILE A 674 -12.31 -15.51 13.10
C ILE A 674 -13.14 -16.76 12.83
N ARG A 675 -13.28 -17.13 11.56
CA ARG A 675 -13.93 -18.40 11.16
C ARG A 675 -13.18 -19.61 11.74
N ASP A 676 -13.90 -20.69 12.04
CA ASP A 676 -13.34 -21.94 12.57
C ASP A 676 -12.48 -22.71 11.57
N ASP A 677 -12.64 -22.44 10.27
CA ASP A 677 -11.86 -23.01 9.16
C ASP A 677 -10.70 -22.11 8.69
N THR A 678 -10.42 -20.99 9.38
CA THR A 678 -9.47 -19.96 8.93
C THR A 678 -8.52 -19.57 10.05
N VAL A 679 -7.23 -19.33 9.71
CA VAL A 679 -6.25 -18.73 10.60
C VAL A 679 -5.69 -17.44 10.00
N PHE A 680 -5.26 -16.49 10.86
CA PHE A 680 -4.73 -15.21 10.41
C PHE A 680 -3.34 -14.93 10.99
N ILE A 681 -2.42 -14.43 10.15
CA ILE A 681 -1.08 -14.03 10.57
C ILE A 681 -0.77 -12.60 10.08
N PRO A 682 -0.36 -11.67 10.97
CA PRO A 682 0.12 -10.36 10.54
C PRO A 682 1.54 -10.46 9.95
N TYR A 683 1.80 -9.80 8.80
CA TYR A 683 3.00 -10.02 7.97
C TYR A 683 4.16 -9.02 8.19
N HIS A 684 4.22 -8.33 9.33
CA HIS A 684 5.18 -7.24 9.56
C HIS A 684 6.58 -7.68 10.01
N TRP A 685 6.82 -8.96 10.15
CA TRP A 685 8.09 -9.51 10.66
C TRP A 685 8.83 -10.30 9.60
N ALA A 686 10.13 -10.48 9.83
CA ALA A 686 11.07 -11.06 8.89
C ALA A 686 11.72 -12.37 9.41
N LYS A 687 12.67 -12.89 8.68
CA LYS A 687 13.50 -14.06 9.03
C LYS A 687 12.63 -15.29 9.35
N LYS A 688 12.86 -15.96 10.47
CA LYS A 688 12.19 -17.24 10.82
C LYS A 688 10.68 -17.12 11.09
N VAL A 689 10.18 -15.90 11.34
CA VAL A 689 8.76 -15.64 11.65
C VAL A 689 8.04 -14.86 10.55
N ALA A 690 8.65 -14.81 9.37
CA ALA A 690 8.09 -14.10 8.23
C ALA A 690 6.89 -14.84 7.64
N ALA A 691 5.72 -14.21 7.62
CA ALA A 691 4.49 -14.81 7.09
C ALA A 691 4.61 -15.24 5.62
N ASN A 692 5.48 -14.58 4.84
CA ASN A 692 5.69 -14.89 3.43
C ASN A 692 6.49 -16.19 3.17
N ILE A 693 6.96 -16.87 4.20
CA ILE A 693 7.43 -18.28 4.10
C ILE A 693 6.26 -19.18 3.70
N LEU A 694 5.06 -18.83 4.13
CA LEU A 694 3.85 -19.65 3.99
C LEU A 694 3.06 -19.36 2.71
N THR A 695 3.17 -18.15 2.14
CA THR A 695 2.27 -17.69 1.08
C THR A 695 2.60 -18.24 -0.30
N VAL A 696 1.56 -18.54 -1.08
CA VAL A 696 1.67 -19.02 -2.46
C VAL A 696 2.07 -17.90 -3.41
N ASP A 697 2.88 -18.22 -4.42
CA ASP A 697 3.34 -17.30 -5.46
C ASP A 697 2.53 -17.38 -6.77
N ALA A 698 1.31 -17.94 -6.71
CA ALA A 698 0.36 -17.88 -7.80
C ALA A 698 -0.11 -16.43 -8.04
N LEU A 699 -0.27 -16.08 -9.31
CA LEU A 699 -0.57 -14.71 -9.74
C LEU A 699 -1.93 -14.66 -10.43
N ASP A 700 -2.67 -13.58 -10.16
CA ASP A 700 -3.84 -13.18 -10.96
C ASP A 700 -3.42 -13.08 -12.45
N PRO A 701 -4.11 -13.71 -13.40
CA PRO A 701 -3.70 -13.74 -14.80
C PRO A 701 -3.73 -12.39 -15.49
N ILE A 702 -4.51 -11.44 -14.96
CA ILE A 702 -4.69 -10.09 -15.54
C ILE A 702 -3.74 -9.09 -14.88
N SER A 703 -3.83 -8.93 -13.56
CA SER A 703 -3.08 -7.93 -12.81
C SER A 703 -1.70 -8.36 -12.40
N LYS A 704 -1.41 -9.68 -12.39
CA LYS A 704 -0.18 -10.29 -11.88
C LYS A 704 0.06 -10.04 -10.39
N ILE A 705 -1.00 -9.77 -9.61
CA ILE A 705 -0.93 -9.69 -8.16
C ILE A 705 -0.81 -11.09 -7.56
N PRO A 706 -0.01 -11.30 -6.49
CA PRO A 706 0.05 -12.59 -5.82
C PRO A 706 -1.18 -12.89 -4.94
N GLU A 707 -1.49 -14.17 -4.78
CA GLU A 707 -2.55 -14.65 -3.90
C GLU A 707 -2.07 -14.77 -2.45
N TYR A 708 -2.28 -13.71 -1.65
CA TYR A 708 -1.87 -13.67 -0.25
C TYR A 708 -2.96 -14.03 0.76
N LYS A 709 -4.22 -14.15 0.31
CA LYS A 709 -5.38 -14.20 1.21
C LYS A 709 -6.00 -15.57 1.33
N SER A 710 -5.58 -16.51 0.53
CA SER A 710 -6.07 -17.87 0.55
C SER A 710 -4.94 -18.86 0.26
N CYS A 711 -4.30 -19.35 1.32
CA CYS A 711 -3.35 -20.44 1.23
C CYS A 711 -3.86 -21.63 2.06
N ALA A 712 -3.77 -22.83 1.57
CA ALA A 712 -4.12 -24.03 2.36
C ALA A 712 -3.03 -24.27 3.43
N CYS A 713 -3.45 -24.49 4.68
CA CYS A 713 -2.53 -24.71 5.80
C CYS A 713 -3.06 -25.74 6.81
N ARG A 714 -2.16 -26.22 7.67
CA ARG A 714 -2.48 -26.95 8.89
C ARG A 714 -1.84 -26.29 10.09
N VAL A 715 -2.41 -26.51 11.26
CA VAL A 715 -1.87 -26.04 12.54
C VAL A 715 -1.68 -27.19 13.51
N GLU A 716 -0.58 -27.15 14.27
CA GLU A 716 -0.24 -28.15 15.27
C GLU A 716 0.51 -27.52 16.45
N HIS A 717 0.57 -28.19 17.59
CA HIS A 717 1.40 -27.73 18.71
C HIS A 717 2.87 -27.76 18.29
N GLY A 718 3.57 -26.64 18.48
CA GLY A 718 4.96 -26.45 18.12
C GLY A 718 5.89 -26.26 19.34
N GLU A 719 7.18 -26.18 19.06
CA GLU A 719 8.15 -25.75 20.07
C GLU A 719 8.17 -24.22 20.16
N ARG A 720 8.35 -23.69 21.37
CA ARG A 720 8.35 -22.23 21.61
C ARG A 720 9.53 -21.56 20.89
N LEU A 721 9.22 -20.58 20.03
CA LEU A 721 10.26 -19.72 19.46
C LEU A 721 10.73 -18.69 20.47
N THR A 722 12.04 -18.61 20.68
CA THR A 722 12.69 -17.66 21.59
C THR A 722 13.17 -16.38 20.90
N GLU A 723 13.27 -16.41 19.55
CA GLU A 723 13.80 -15.29 18.77
C GLU A 723 12.71 -14.59 17.95
N VAL A 724 12.61 -13.28 18.11
CA VAL A 724 11.87 -12.39 17.22
C VAL A 724 12.85 -11.68 16.28
N SER A 725 12.48 -11.50 15.03
CA SER A 725 13.35 -10.85 14.05
C SER A 725 13.54 -9.36 14.37
N SER A 726 14.76 -8.97 14.68
CA SER A 726 15.16 -7.57 14.70
C SER A 726 15.46 -7.07 13.28
N PRO A 727 15.22 -5.79 12.98
CA PRO A 727 15.65 -5.18 11.71
C PRO A 727 17.17 -5.23 11.59
N PRO A 728 17.73 -5.37 10.37
CA PRO A 728 19.18 -5.24 10.14
C PRO A 728 19.69 -3.85 10.50
N VAL A 729 20.90 -3.79 11.03
CA VAL A 729 21.60 -2.58 11.48
C VAL A 729 22.82 -2.32 10.59
N PRO A 730 23.09 -1.07 10.16
CA PRO A 730 24.27 -0.74 9.37
C PRO A 730 25.59 -1.08 10.09
N PRO A 731 26.65 -1.41 9.35
CA PRO A 731 27.97 -1.62 9.93
C PRO A 731 28.46 -0.41 10.75
N GLY A 732 29.03 -0.67 11.94
CA GLY A 732 29.55 0.36 12.84
C GLY A 732 28.50 1.10 13.68
N VAL A 733 27.22 0.76 13.52
CA VAL A 733 26.15 1.26 14.37
C VAL A 733 25.83 0.20 15.43
N GLU A 734 25.85 0.57 16.70
CA GLU A 734 25.33 -0.32 17.75
C GLU A 734 23.81 -0.42 17.61
N PRO A 735 23.25 -1.63 17.73
CA PRO A 735 21.79 -1.79 17.71
C PRO A 735 21.15 -0.92 18.79
N TYR A 736 20.19 -0.08 18.40
CA TYR A 736 19.42 0.70 19.35
C TYR A 736 18.68 -0.26 20.29
N ARG A 737 19.09 -0.28 21.54
CA ARG A 737 18.41 -1.01 22.60
C ARG A 737 17.65 0.01 23.43
N ASP A 738 16.38 0.17 23.16
CA ASP A 738 15.49 0.82 24.10
C ASP A 738 15.52 0.01 25.42
N ALA A 739 15.47 0.67 26.58
CA ALA A 739 15.33 0.03 27.88
C ALA A 739 14.10 -0.88 27.97
N THR A 740 13.19 -0.75 27.03
CA THR A 740 11.97 -1.53 26.81
C THR A 740 12.11 -2.58 25.71
N ASP A 741 13.33 -3.07 25.41
CA ASP A 741 13.58 -4.03 24.31
C ASP A 741 12.59 -5.22 24.37
N PRO A 742 11.61 -5.29 23.46
CA PRO A 742 10.53 -6.27 23.52
C PRO A 742 10.99 -7.69 23.19
N ILE A 743 12.23 -7.87 22.73
CA ILE A 743 12.82 -9.18 22.46
C ILE A 743 12.86 -10.04 23.73
N ARG A 744 12.84 -9.40 24.90
CA ARG A 744 12.85 -10.09 26.22
C ARG A 744 11.48 -10.22 26.87
N ASP A 745 10.44 -9.60 26.33
CA ASP A 745 9.11 -9.68 26.90
C ASP A 745 8.38 -10.94 26.42
N ASP A 746 8.32 -11.92 27.29
CA ASP A 746 7.63 -13.21 27.09
C ASP A 746 6.09 -13.11 27.13
N ARG A 747 5.53 -11.92 27.32
CA ARG A 747 4.08 -11.75 27.41
C ARG A 747 3.45 -11.82 26.03
N PRO A 748 2.31 -12.53 25.86
CA PRO A 748 1.52 -12.44 24.64
C PRO A 748 1.05 -11.00 24.40
N PRO A 749 0.79 -10.59 23.15
CA PRO A 749 0.26 -9.26 22.85
C PRO A 749 -1.02 -9.05 23.66
N THR A 750 -1.01 -8.08 24.56
CA THR A 750 -2.22 -7.68 25.26
C THR A 750 -3.12 -6.93 24.30
N MET A 751 -4.00 -7.65 23.61
CA MET A 751 -5.24 -7.00 23.18
C MET A 751 -5.98 -6.61 24.47
N THR A 752 -6.21 -5.34 24.68
CA THR A 752 -7.18 -4.87 25.65
C THR A 752 -8.53 -5.42 25.21
N GLN A 753 -8.92 -6.57 25.78
CA GLN A 753 -10.32 -6.98 25.77
C GLN A 753 -11.07 -5.83 26.44
N GLY A 754 -11.83 -5.09 25.67
CA GLY A 754 -12.82 -4.19 26.22
C GLY A 754 -13.71 -5.05 27.13
N LYS A 755 -13.52 -4.93 28.45
CA LYS A 755 -14.48 -5.48 29.40
C LYS A 755 -15.82 -4.87 29.01
N GLY A 756 -16.71 -5.70 28.50
CA GLY A 756 -18.08 -5.32 28.28
C GLY A 756 -18.59 -4.69 29.57
N ALA A 757 -18.94 -3.42 29.48
CA ALA A 757 -19.64 -2.76 30.57
C ALA A 757 -20.94 -3.54 30.76
N GLY A 758 -21.00 -4.33 31.82
CA GLY A 758 -22.23 -4.98 32.27
C GLY A 758 -23.28 -3.89 32.41
N ARG A 759 -24.38 -4.03 31.69
CA ARG A 759 -25.59 -3.25 31.93
C ARG A 759 -26.14 -3.68 33.30
N GLY A 760 -26.04 -2.80 34.26
CA GLY A 760 -26.86 -2.74 35.44
C GLY A 760 -27.76 -1.53 35.34
#